data_66c9c99a1bafeee8daf8d1fc57b2d735
#
_entry.id   66c9c99a1bafeee8daf8d1fc57b2d735
#
_cell.length_a   1.000
_cell.length_b   1.000
_cell.length_c   1.000
_cell.angle_alpha   90.00
_cell.angle_beta   90.00
_cell.angle_gamma   90.00
#
_symmetry.space_group_name_H-M   'P 1'
#
loop_
_entity.id
_entity.type
_entity.pdbx_description
1 polymer ?
#
loop_
_entity_poly.entity_id
_entity_poly.type
_entity_poly.pdbx_seq_one_letter_code
_entity_poly.pdbx_strand_id
1 'polypeptide(L)'
;MKAFTTTLVRFFTCLPALVLGMAILRLVELGTHASDLKALLIPALINDLLALVRYLPFVFLLSLPGLAMRNRLARLAWIGVTWSMLLAVQGALIAYQRAAGALLGADLFGYSWKEIQLILAGHANTDFLMAASMAIVIAVMLSVLVRKDRIEKPGWKPPYAIAALALSVVAFFLLPNQMESDDGGRQDLAIVTVNKAAFFAHANLEYLVRWAPSKPAAGTGDAAYPFVHAETTPDTLGPLFNTQPTPPNLVLIIVEGLGRSFSGPGARQGSFTPFLDELAGQSLYWENFVAPQGRTFGVLPSLLGSLPFGEHGFSSMGKNMPAHASLVSILHSQGYRTRYFTGTSLEFDNQGEFMKRQGTDVISGSAQFDPSVQRGNEWGYADRELFDHQLKFAGNDSCQPCLTVIQTVTMHDPFTFPGQEEYKARVTQRLDQLNIAADKRALYRDDARIFASILYTDDALRHYFAEARKQPGHDNTIYIITGDHRLPELPMSHRLERYHVPLIVYSPLLKEPQRIRSMSSQFDVTPSLLAFLSHQYGLKTPAQASWLGSGLDMEPGFRNVHAFPLKQTKTDLHDYISGNVMLSQGRLYSIADGMEIDPSDNQDARKKASAQFSAFKAINAALERSKKLVPASVLEQPSLGYDGNQRKLQTAALAADLGNLWVSKAKAEVVEDELRISAQFANRGDAGSPAFVPLLVVTDANGRELGESYGKATKLASNAGVDVDLRMKLKLPAGTYFASVIVSHPDTGKPIGQGQYHIPFTR
;
A
#
# COMPACT_ATOMS: atom_id res chain seq x y z
N MET A 1 -37.59 -5.70 -37.65
CA MET A 1 -36.51 -5.12 -38.44
C MET A 1 -36.63 -3.59 -38.59
N LYS A 2 -37.75 -3.01 -39.11
CA LYS A 2 -37.91 -1.54 -39.26
C LYS A 2 -37.70 -0.76 -37.93
N ALA A 3 -38.29 -1.24 -36.81
CA ALA A 3 -38.12 -0.54 -35.52
C ALA A 3 -36.64 -0.51 -35.05
N PHE A 4 -35.91 -1.60 -35.17
CA PHE A 4 -34.51 -1.68 -34.81
C PHE A 4 -33.65 -0.71 -35.66
N THR A 5 -33.82 -0.74 -36.97
CA THR A 5 -33.08 0.17 -37.89
C THR A 5 -33.35 1.65 -37.59
N THR A 6 -34.60 2.01 -37.27
CA THR A 6 -34.95 3.38 -36.88
C THR A 6 -34.24 3.78 -35.56
N THR A 7 -34.25 2.90 -34.59
CA THR A 7 -33.57 3.10 -33.29
C THR A 7 -32.06 3.28 -33.48
N LEU A 8 -31.44 2.43 -34.30
CA LEU A 8 -30.00 2.46 -34.59
C LEU A 8 -29.60 3.76 -35.34
N VAL A 9 -30.36 4.16 -36.34
CA VAL A 9 -30.12 5.41 -37.06
C VAL A 9 -30.23 6.62 -36.13
N ARG A 10 -31.21 6.62 -35.22
CA ARG A 10 -31.35 7.68 -34.20
C ARG A 10 -30.17 7.72 -33.27
N PHE A 11 -29.68 6.57 -32.82
CA PHE A 11 -28.47 6.48 -32.00
C PHE A 11 -27.29 7.18 -32.66
N PHE A 12 -26.96 6.81 -33.91
CA PHE A 12 -25.85 7.43 -34.65
C PHE A 12 -26.07 8.91 -34.92
N THR A 13 -27.32 9.38 -35.05
CA THR A 13 -27.66 10.79 -35.20
C THR A 13 -27.33 11.58 -33.90
N CYS A 14 -27.58 11.00 -32.75
CA CYS A 14 -27.31 11.60 -31.43
C CYS A 14 -25.87 11.44 -30.97
N LEU A 15 -25.16 10.40 -31.38
CA LEU A 15 -23.80 10.04 -30.95
C LEU A 15 -22.78 11.19 -30.98
N PRO A 16 -22.79 12.14 -31.94
CA PRO A 16 -21.90 13.30 -31.94
C PRO A 16 -21.97 14.16 -30.67
N ALA A 17 -23.09 14.13 -29.92
CA ALA A 17 -23.20 14.83 -28.65
C ALA A 17 -22.28 14.21 -27.57
N LEU A 18 -22.27 12.90 -27.46
CA LEU A 18 -21.38 12.18 -26.54
C LEU A 18 -19.90 12.35 -26.95
N VAL A 19 -19.61 12.20 -28.25
CA VAL A 19 -18.25 12.35 -28.79
C VAL A 19 -17.72 13.76 -28.51
N LEU A 20 -18.52 14.80 -28.68
CA LEU A 20 -18.13 16.17 -28.34
C LEU A 20 -17.86 16.34 -26.85
N GLY A 21 -18.71 15.77 -25.98
CA GLY A 21 -18.50 15.79 -24.54
C GLY A 21 -17.16 15.12 -24.14
N MET A 22 -16.86 13.94 -24.69
CA MET A 22 -15.59 13.24 -24.47
C MET A 22 -14.40 14.05 -25.01
N ALA A 23 -14.49 14.65 -26.19
CA ALA A 23 -13.43 15.48 -26.77
C ALA A 23 -13.12 16.73 -25.93
N ILE A 24 -14.16 17.42 -25.43
CA ILE A 24 -13.94 18.56 -24.52
C ILE A 24 -13.26 18.11 -23.22
N LEU A 25 -13.73 17.01 -22.64
CA LEU A 25 -13.13 16.46 -21.42
C LEU A 25 -11.65 16.08 -21.63
N ARG A 26 -11.33 15.50 -22.78
CA ARG A 26 -9.94 15.21 -23.18
C ARG A 26 -9.09 16.47 -23.31
N LEU A 27 -9.64 17.54 -23.91
CA LEU A 27 -8.92 18.81 -24.02
C LEU A 27 -8.68 19.47 -22.64
N VAL A 28 -9.64 19.36 -21.72
CA VAL A 28 -9.46 19.81 -20.32
C VAL A 28 -8.34 19.02 -19.65
N GLU A 29 -8.28 17.71 -19.84
CA GLU A 29 -7.21 16.85 -19.31
C GLU A 29 -5.85 17.23 -19.90
N LEU A 30 -5.72 17.33 -21.22
CA LEU A 30 -4.47 17.68 -21.89
C LEU A 30 -4.01 19.12 -21.59
N GLY A 31 -4.94 20.02 -21.30
CA GLY A 31 -4.63 21.41 -20.91
C GLY A 31 -3.80 21.51 -19.63
N THR A 32 -3.87 20.51 -18.75
CA THR A 32 -3.02 20.44 -17.54
C THR A 32 -1.58 19.98 -17.82
N HIS A 33 -1.29 19.53 -19.07
CA HIS A 33 0.01 19.07 -19.55
C HIS A 33 0.47 19.88 -20.76
N ALA A 34 0.29 21.20 -20.69
CA ALA A 34 0.50 22.11 -21.84
C ALA A 34 1.92 22.05 -22.43
N SER A 35 2.94 21.78 -21.61
CA SER A 35 4.35 21.61 -22.04
C SER A 35 4.54 20.42 -23.00
N ASP A 36 3.78 19.34 -22.80
CA ASP A 36 3.91 18.08 -23.53
C ASP A 36 2.78 17.87 -24.56
N LEU A 37 1.93 18.88 -24.77
CA LEU A 37 0.70 18.79 -25.58
C LEU A 37 0.95 18.21 -26.98
N LYS A 38 2.05 18.58 -27.64
CA LYS A 38 2.38 18.09 -29.00
C LYS A 38 2.62 16.57 -29.01
N ALA A 39 3.28 16.03 -27.98
CA ALA A 39 3.56 14.61 -27.86
C ALA A 39 2.30 13.82 -27.46
N LEU A 40 1.42 14.38 -26.65
CA LEU A 40 0.26 13.71 -26.08
C LEU A 40 -0.98 13.69 -26.97
N LEU A 41 -1.18 14.73 -27.80
CA LEU A 41 -2.44 14.97 -28.51
C LEU A 41 -2.80 13.82 -29.47
N ILE A 42 -1.89 13.43 -30.33
CA ILE A 42 -2.17 12.40 -31.35
C ILE A 42 -2.41 11.02 -30.71
N PRO A 43 -1.54 10.50 -29.82
CA PRO A 43 -1.80 9.24 -29.13
C PRO A 43 -3.11 9.25 -28.33
N ALA A 44 -3.44 10.35 -27.65
CA ALA A 44 -4.68 10.46 -26.89
C ALA A 44 -5.92 10.38 -27.78
N LEU A 45 -5.93 11.10 -28.91
CA LEU A 45 -7.04 11.04 -29.87
C LEU A 45 -7.20 9.66 -30.51
N ILE A 46 -6.09 8.97 -30.82
CA ILE A 46 -6.14 7.60 -31.35
C ILE A 46 -6.74 6.65 -30.31
N ASN A 47 -6.32 6.74 -29.04
CA ASN A 47 -6.84 5.92 -27.95
C ASN A 47 -8.33 6.21 -27.68
N ASP A 48 -8.78 7.47 -27.78
CA ASP A 48 -10.20 7.81 -27.65
C ASP A 48 -11.03 7.27 -28.82
N LEU A 49 -10.47 7.29 -30.04
CA LEU A 49 -11.13 6.70 -31.22
C LEU A 49 -11.23 5.16 -31.09
N LEU A 50 -10.15 4.51 -30.65
CA LEU A 50 -10.16 3.07 -30.39
C LEU A 50 -11.19 2.71 -29.31
N ALA A 51 -11.23 3.46 -28.21
CA ALA A 51 -12.21 3.28 -27.15
C ALA A 51 -13.65 3.45 -27.69
N LEU A 52 -13.91 4.51 -28.46
CA LEU A 52 -15.20 4.75 -29.06
C LEU A 52 -15.63 3.59 -29.97
N VAL A 53 -14.76 3.16 -30.89
CA VAL A 53 -15.08 2.06 -31.83
C VAL A 53 -15.30 0.74 -31.11
N ARG A 54 -14.48 0.40 -30.13
CA ARG A 54 -14.60 -0.87 -29.39
C ARG A 54 -15.83 -0.94 -28.49
N TYR A 55 -16.13 0.14 -27.76
CA TYR A 55 -17.19 0.14 -26.74
C TYR A 55 -18.53 0.68 -27.25
N LEU A 56 -18.60 1.06 -28.53
CA LEU A 56 -19.84 1.52 -29.16
C LEU A 56 -21.03 0.56 -28.99
N PRO A 57 -20.88 -0.78 -29.09
CA PRO A 57 -21.99 -1.72 -28.86
C PRO A 57 -22.58 -1.59 -27.45
N PHE A 58 -21.74 -1.39 -26.44
CA PHE A 58 -22.18 -1.23 -25.04
C PHE A 58 -22.87 0.12 -24.82
N VAL A 59 -22.34 1.20 -25.41
CA VAL A 59 -22.98 2.51 -25.37
C VAL A 59 -24.37 2.45 -26.06
N PHE A 60 -24.48 1.73 -27.18
CA PHE A 60 -25.76 1.49 -27.85
C PHE A 60 -26.73 0.71 -26.97
N LEU A 61 -26.29 -0.39 -26.34
CA LEU A 61 -27.11 -1.21 -25.43
C LEU A 61 -27.63 -0.39 -24.25
N LEU A 62 -26.79 0.43 -23.63
CA LEU A 62 -27.18 1.32 -22.52
C LEU A 62 -28.20 2.40 -22.98
N SER A 63 -28.08 2.83 -24.22
CA SER A 63 -28.99 3.84 -24.80
C SER A 63 -30.33 3.24 -25.28
N LEU A 64 -30.37 1.93 -25.54
CA LEU A 64 -31.48 1.24 -26.19
C LEU A 64 -32.83 1.42 -25.48
N PRO A 65 -32.96 1.34 -24.13
CA PRO A 65 -34.24 1.56 -23.47
C PRO A 65 -34.79 2.94 -23.77
N GLY A 66 -33.96 3.99 -23.69
CA GLY A 66 -34.36 5.37 -24.00
C GLY A 66 -34.72 5.52 -25.46
N LEU A 67 -33.90 4.99 -26.38
CA LEU A 67 -34.15 5.06 -27.82
C LEU A 67 -35.45 4.38 -28.26
N ALA A 68 -35.94 3.38 -27.52
CA ALA A 68 -37.20 2.70 -27.75
C ALA A 68 -38.42 3.49 -27.24
N MET A 69 -38.24 4.50 -26.39
CA MET A 69 -39.32 5.30 -25.83
C MET A 69 -39.98 6.19 -26.91
N ARG A 70 -41.32 6.19 -26.93
CA ARG A 70 -42.10 7.06 -27.81
C ARG A 70 -42.12 8.51 -27.33
N ASN A 71 -42.21 8.70 -26.01
CA ASN A 71 -42.16 10.03 -25.39
C ASN A 71 -40.75 10.63 -25.53
N ARG A 72 -40.69 11.80 -26.18
CA ARG A 72 -39.46 12.52 -26.47
C ARG A 72 -38.72 12.94 -25.19
N LEU A 73 -39.43 13.48 -24.21
CA LEU A 73 -38.81 13.91 -22.94
C LEU A 73 -38.24 12.75 -22.17
N ALA A 74 -38.96 11.63 -22.06
CA ALA A 74 -38.47 10.42 -21.41
C ALA A 74 -37.24 9.84 -22.14
N ARG A 75 -37.24 9.85 -23.47
CA ARG A 75 -36.09 9.44 -24.28
C ARG A 75 -34.85 10.30 -24.00
N LEU A 76 -35.02 11.63 -24.08
CA LEU A 76 -33.92 12.58 -23.82
C LEU A 76 -33.42 12.49 -22.38
N ALA A 77 -34.33 12.32 -21.43
CA ALA A 77 -33.96 12.12 -20.02
C ALA A 77 -33.10 10.87 -19.85
N TRP A 78 -33.53 9.72 -20.39
CA TRP A 78 -32.77 8.47 -20.29
C TRP A 78 -31.39 8.59 -20.95
N ILE A 79 -31.31 9.01 -22.20
CA ILE A 79 -30.05 9.14 -22.92
C ILE A 79 -29.16 10.20 -22.26
N GLY A 80 -29.75 11.33 -21.85
CA GLY A 80 -29.04 12.39 -21.16
C GLY A 80 -28.43 11.93 -19.85
N VAL A 81 -29.20 11.22 -19.01
CA VAL A 81 -28.70 10.68 -17.74
C VAL A 81 -27.59 9.63 -17.97
N THR A 82 -27.82 8.65 -18.85
CA THR A 82 -26.86 7.58 -19.11
C THR A 82 -25.55 8.14 -19.70
N TRP A 83 -25.59 9.08 -20.63
CA TRP A 83 -24.40 9.67 -21.22
C TRP A 83 -23.68 10.65 -20.24
N SER A 84 -24.44 11.39 -19.43
CA SER A 84 -23.88 12.21 -18.36
C SER A 84 -23.14 11.34 -17.34
N MET A 85 -23.68 10.16 -17.02
CA MET A 85 -23.02 9.21 -16.13
C MET A 85 -21.72 8.66 -16.75
N LEU A 86 -21.69 8.35 -18.05
CA LEU A 86 -20.45 7.93 -18.73
C LEU A 86 -19.37 9.03 -18.69
N LEU A 87 -19.74 10.28 -18.92
CA LEU A 87 -18.82 11.42 -18.81
C LEU A 87 -18.35 11.63 -17.37
N ALA A 88 -19.25 11.52 -16.39
CA ALA A 88 -18.90 11.64 -14.97
C ALA A 88 -17.93 10.54 -14.54
N VAL A 89 -18.13 9.30 -14.98
CA VAL A 89 -17.18 8.19 -14.73
C VAL A 89 -15.82 8.49 -15.35
N GLN A 90 -15.78 8.92 -16.62
CA GLN A 90 -14.50 9.30 -17.26
C GLN A 90 -13.81 10.42 -16.49
N GLY A 91 -14.55 11.45 -16.04
CA GLY A 91 -13.99 12.55 -15.26
C GLY A 91 -13.49 12.13 -13.89
N ALA A 92 -14.22 11.27 -13.19
CA ALA A 92 -13.77 10.72 -11.90
C ALA A 92 -12.50 9.87 -12.07
N LEU A 93 -12.38 9.11 -13.16
CA LEU A 93 -11.18 8.33 -13.47
C LEU A 93 -9.98 9.21 -13.84
N ILE A 94 -10.23 10.37 -14.50
CA ILE A 94 -9.17 11.37 -14.75
C ILE A 94 -8.72 11.99 -13.42
N ALA A 95 -9.65 12.35 -12.52
CA ALA A 95 -9.31 12.86 -11.20
C ALA A 95 -8.48 11.84 -10.39
N TYR A 96 -8.90 10.58 -10.38
CA TYR A 96 -8.15 9.50 -9.74
C TYR A 96 -6.74 9.34 -10.33
N GLN A 97 -6.61 9.32 -11.66
CA GLN A 97 -5.31 9.18 -12.32
C GLN A 97 -4.36 10.34 -11.94
N ARG A 98 -4.87 11.55 -11.84
CA ARG A 98 -4.07 12.72 -11.41
C ARG A 98 -3.63 12.63 -9.96
N ALA A 99 -4.51 12.19 -9.08
CA ALA A 99 -4.22 12.03 -7.66
C ALA A 99 -3.30 10.83 -7.37
N ALA A 100 -3.53 9.72 -8.02
CA ALA A 100 -2.83 8.46 -7.74
C ALA A 100 -1.59 8.21 -8.62
N GLY A 101 -1.38 9.02 -9.68
CA GLY A 101 -0.33 8.78 -10.67
C GLY A 101 -0.43 7.40 -11.33
N ALA A 102 -1.64 6.82 -11.39
CA ALA A 102 -1.91 5.49 -11.95
C ALA A 102 -3.35 5.39 -12.49
N LEU A 103 -3.58 4.49 -13.43
CA LEU A 103 -4.93 4.19 -13.92
C LEU A 103 -5.69 3.31 -12.92
N LEU A 104 -6.95 3.63 -12.66
CA LEU A 104 -7.83 2.76 -11.87
C LEU A 104 -8.30 1.59 -12.75
N GLY A 105 -7.97 0.39 -12.34
CA GLY A 105 -8.43 -0.84 -12.98
C GLY A 105 -9.28 -1.67 -12.01
N ALA A 106 -8.99 -2.96 -11.95
CA ALA A 106 -9.60 -3.90 -11.02
C ALA A 106 -9.24 -3.63 -9.55
N ASP A 107 -8.30 -2.71 -9.28
CA ASP A 107 -7.94 -2.25 -7.93
C ASP A 107 -9.15 -1.79 -7.12
N LEU A 108 -10.21 -1.33 -7.77
CA LEU A 108 -11.46 -0.98 -7.10
C LEU A 108 -11.98 -2.11 -6.19
N PHE A 109 -11.78 -3.37 -6.58
CA PHE A 109 -12.17 -4.53 -5.78
C PHE A 109 -11.23 -4.81 -4.59
N GLY A 110 -10.06 -4.20 -4.58
CA GLY A 110 -9.07 -4.28 -3.50
C GLY A 110 -9.26 -3.22 -2.41
N TYR A 111 -10.14 -2.23 -2.61
CA TYR A 111 -10.41 -1.17 -1.64
C TYR A 111 -11.66 -1.48 -0.81
N SER A 112 -11.59 -1.27 0.49
CA SER A 112 -12.77 -1.25 1.36
C SER A 112 -13.58 0.03 1.13
N TRP A 113 -14.88 0.00 1.46
CA TRP A 113 -15.73 1.20 1.35
C TRP A 113 -15.21 2.37 2.19
N LYS A 114 -14.61 2.09 3.35
CA LYS A 114 -13.99 3.12 4.20
C LYS A 114 -12.77 3.75 3.56
N GLU A 115 -11.92 2.96 2.91
CA GLU A 115 -10.76 3.49 2.16
C GLU A 115 -11.21 4.38 1.02
N ILE A 116 -12.26 3.98 0.28
CA ILE A 116 -12.85 4.81 -0.80
C ILE A 116 -13.36 6.13 -0.23
N GLN A 117 -14.08 6.10 0.90
CA GLN A 117 -14.57 7.32 1.55
C GLN A 117 -13.42 8.23 2.00
N LEU A 118 -12.35 7.68 2.55
CA LEU A 118 -11.18 8.42 3.00
C LEU A 118 -10.45 9.09 1.83
N ILE A 119 -10.25 8.37 0.72
CA ILE A 119 -9.68 8.90 -0.52
C ILE A 119 -10.53 10.05 -1.07
N LEU A 120 -11.86 9.88 -1.10
CA LEU A 120 -12.78 10.92 -1.56
C LEU A 120 -12.78 12.16 -0.64
N ALA A 121 -12.67 11.97 0.67
CA ALA A 121 -12.62 13.06 1.64
C ALA A 121 -11.33 13.88 1.52
N GLY A 122 -10.19 13.24 1.32
CA GLY A 122 -8.90 13.92 1.14
C GLY A 122 -8.86 14.82 -0.10
N HIS A 123 -9.63 14.51 -1.13
CA HIS A 123 -9.67 15.28 -2.39
C HIS A 123 -10.82 16.26 -2.50
N ALA A 124 -11.76 16.32 -1.55
CA ALA A 124 -12.98 17.13 -1.63
C ALA A 124 -12.73 18.65 -1.81
N ASN A 125 -11.60 19.16 -1.38
CA ASN A 125 -11.27 20.59 -1.42
C ASN A 125 -10.50 21.03 -2.67
N THR A 126 -9.98 20.10 -3.49
CA THR A 126 -9.13 20.45 -4.66
C THR A 126 -9.90 20.47 -5.98
N ASP A 127 -11.13 19.96 -6.04
CA ASP A 127 -11.80 19.61 -7.30
C ASP A 127 -12.95 20.54 -7.74
N PHE A 128 -13.11 21.74 -7.14
CA PHE A 128 -14.19 22.65 -7.58
C PHE A 128 -14.08 23.02 -9.07
N LEU A 129 -12.86 23.29 -9.56
CA LEU A 129 -12.65 23.62 -10.98
C LEU A 129 -12.98 22.42 -11.89
N MET A 130 -12.65 21.21 -11.46
CA MET A 130 -12.94 20.00 -12.20
C MET A 130 -14.45 19.69 -12.19
N ALA A 131 -15.12 19.86 -11.06
CA ALA A 131 -16.56 19.72 -10.96
C ALA A 131 -17.30 20.77 -11.84
N ALA A 132 -16.83 22.01 -11.84
CA ALA A 132 -17.38 23.07 -12.68
C ALA A 132 -17.16 22.78 -14.18
N SER A 133 -15.96 22.34 -14.57
CA SER A 133 -15.68 21.96 -15.97
C SER A 133 -16.53 20.77 -16.39
N MET A 134 -16.74 19.77 -15.53
CA MET A 134 -17.63 18.65 -15.79
C MET A 134 -19.08 19.08 -16.01
N ALA A 135 -19.59 19.99 -15.18
CA ALA A 135 -20.94 20.54 -15.34
C ALA A 135 -21.09 21.23 -16.69
N ILE A 136 -20.10 22.00 -17.14
CA ILE A 136 -20.09 22.66 -18.46
C ILE A 136 -20.08 21.62 -19.59
N VAL A 137 -19.23 20.60 -19.51
CA VAL A 137 -19.14 19.51 -20.51
C VAL A 137 -20.49 18.80 -20.66
N ILE A 138 -21.12 18.45 -19.54
CA ILE A 138 -22.43 17.81 -19.52
C ILE A 138 -23.48 18.73 -20.12
N ALA A 139 -23.50 20.02 -19.78
CA ALA A 139 -24.46 21.00 -20.33
C ALA A 139 -24.31 21.16 -21.85
N VAL A 140 -23.07 21.21 -22.34
CA VAL A 140 -22.79 21.26 -23.79
C VAL A 140 -23.30 19.99 -24.49
N MET A 141 -22.96 18.82 -23.95
CA MET A 141 -23.41 17.53 -24.48
C MET A 141 -24.93 17.44 -24.53
N LEU A 142 -25.63 17.81 -23.45
CA LEU A 142 -27.10 17.81 -23.40
C LEU A 142 -27.71 18.79 -24.42
N SER A 143 -27.12 19.98 -24.59
CA SER A 143 -27.57 20.97 -25.56
C SER A 143 -27.48 20.43 -26.99
N VAL A 144 -26.37 19.75 -27.31
CA VAL A 144 -26.19 19.13 -28.65
C VAL A 144 -27.12 17.92 -28.80
N LEU A 145 -27.30 17.10 -27.77
CA LEU A 145 -28.24 15.97 -27.79
C LEU A 145 -29.66 16.42 -28.10
N VAL A 146 -30.17 17.47 -27.43
CA VAL A 146 -31.49 18.03 -27.65
C VAL A 146 -31.65 18.55 -29.09
N ARG A 147 -30.60 19.19 -29.64
CA ARG A 147 -30.59 19.68 -31.04
C ARG A 147 -30.60 18.51 -32.03
N LYS A 148 -29.75 17.49 -31.80
CA LYS A 148 -29.63 16.31 -32.70
C LYS A 148 -30.89 15.45 -32.71
N ASP A 149 -31.57 15.27 -31.55
CA ASP A 149 -32.83 14.52 -31.47
C ASP A 149 -34.00 15.19 -32.24
N ARG A 150 -33.89 16.49 -32.58
CA ARG A 150 -34.88 17.23 -33.39
C ARG A 150 -34.72 17.03 -34.91
N ILE A 151 -33.64 16.39 -35.35
CA ILE A 151 -33.38 16.22 -36.79
C ILE A 151 -34.33 15.18 -37.36
N GLU A 152 -35.27 15.60 -38.20
CA GLU A 152 -36.27 14.71 -38.82
C GLU A 152 -35.68 13.86 -39.93
N LYS A 153 -34.70 14.39 -40.68
CA LYS A 153 -33.98 13.65 -41.74
C LYS A 153 -32.57 13.31 -41.29
N PRO A 154 -32.36 12.12 -40.67
CA PRO A 154 -31.03 11.73 -40.23
C PRO A 154 -30.09 11.53 -41.42
N GLY A 155 -28.85 11.99 -41.30
CA GLY A 155 -27.80 11.81 -42.34
C GLY A 155 -27.36 10.34 -42.51
N TRP A 156 -27.65 9.50 -41.52
CA TRP A 156 -27.32 8.08 -41.56
C TRP A 156 -28.37 7.25 -42.29
N LYS A 157 -27.93 6.46 -43.26
CA LYS A 157 -28.81 5.44 -43.89
C LYS A 157 -28.72 4.13 -43.09
N PRO A 158 -29.83 3.34 -42.99
CA PRO A 158 -29.88 2.11 -42.24
C PRO A 158 -28.74 1.13 -42.50
N PRO A 159 -28.32 0.82 -43.75
CA PRO A 159 -27.26 -0.13 -44.01
C PRO A 159 -25.91 0.32 -43.44
N TYR A 160 -25.60 1.60 -43.49
CA TYR A 160 -24.35 2.14 -42.93
C TYR A 160 -24.35 2.10 -41.40
N ALA A 161 -25.49 2.37 -40.77
CA ALA A 161 -25.61 2.26 -39.32
C ALA A 161 -25.44 0.79 -38.84
N ILE A 162 -26.00 -0.17 -39.55
CA ILE A 162 -25.84 -1.59 -39.28
C ILE A 162 -24.38 -2.00 -39.49
N ALA A 163 -23.77 -1.61 -40.60
CA ALA A 163 -22.36 -1.91 -40.89
C ALA A 163 -21.43 -1.33 -39.83
N ALA A 164 -21.64 -0.10 -39.37
CA ALA A 164 -20.84 0.54 -38.34
C ALA A 164 -20.95 -0.20 -36.99
N LEU A 165 -22.16 -0.62 -36.58
CA LEU A 165 -22.33 -1.39 -35.36
C LEU A 165 -21.71 -2.77 -35.49
N ALA A 166 -21.88 -3.48 -36.63
CA ALA A 166 -21.26 -4.78 -36.86
C ALA A 166 -19.74 -4.68 -36.84
N LEU A 167 -19.16 -3.67 -37.49
CA LEU A 167 -17.73 -3.42 -37.48
C LEU A 167 -17.22 -3.15 -36.06
N SER A 168 -17.97 -2.41 -35.25
CA SER A 168 -17.58 -2.15 -33.85
C SER A 168 -17.62 -3.40 -32.96
N VAL A 169 -18.57 -4.32 -33.22
CA VAL A 169 -18.58 -5.63 -32.56
C VAL A 169 -17.32 -6.45 -32.93
N VAL A 170 -16.94 -6.46 -34.20
CA VAL A 170 -15.71 -7.12 -34.65
C VAL A 170 -14.47 -6.43 -34.03
N ALA A 171 -14.47 -5.09 -34.01
CA ALA A 171 -13.38 -4.31 -33.42
C ALA A 171 -13.18 -4.57 -31.92
N PHE A 172 -14.26 -4.86 -31.18
CA PHE A 172 -14.16 -5.20 -29.76
C PHE A 172 -13.27 -6.41 -29.53
N PHE A 173 -13.28 -7.42 -30.40
CA PHE A 173 -12.47 -8.63 -30.27
C PHE A 173 -11.09 -8.53 -30.94
N LEU A 174 -10.95 -7.73 -32.00
CA LEU A 174 -9.74 -7.74 -32.82
C LEU A 174 -8.78 -6.56 -32.55
N LEU A 175 -9.30 -5.41 -32.14
CA LEU A 175 -8.44 -4.24 -31.92
C LEU A 175 -7.82 -4.27 -30.52
N PRO A 176 -6.59 -3.72 -30.35
CA PRO A 176 -5.99 -3.55 -29.03
C PRO A 176 -6.82 -2.62 -28.16
N ASN A 177 -6.69 -2.74 -26.83
CA ASN A 177 -7.41 -1.86 -25.89
C ASN A 177 -6.92 -0.42 -25.93
N GLN A 178 -5.65 -0.26 -26.18
CA GLN A 178 -4.96 1.02 -26.32
C GLN A 178 -3.79 0.85 -27.29
N MET A 179 -3.40 1.92 -27.94
CA MET A 179 -2.08 1.96 -28.57
C MET A 179 -1.06 2.39 -27.53
N GLU A 180 0.03 1.64 -27.44
CA GLU A 180 1.17 2.02 -26.65
C GLU A 180 1.82 3.25 -27.30
N SER A 181 1.97 4.34 -26.56
CA SER A 181 2.80 5.46 -26.96
C SER A 181 4.25 5.07 -26.81
N ASP A 182 5.09 5.35 -27.80
CA ASP A 182 6.55 5.29 -27.67
C ASP A 182 6.97 6.58 -26.94
N ASP A 183 6.95 6.49 -25.62
CA ASP A 183 7.14 7.62 -24.69
C ASP A 183 8.57 7.68 -24.13
N GLY A 184 9.49 6.87 -24.70
CA GLY A 184 10.88 6.79 -24.24
C GLY A 184 11.01 6.29 -22.80
N GLY A 185 9.98 5.57 -22.30
CA GLY A 185 9.93 5.07 -20.93
C GLY A 185 9.24 6.00 -19.92
N ARG A 186 8.74 7.18 -20.34
CA ARG A 186 8.00 8.13 -19.51
C ARG A 186 6.56 7.65 -19.25
N GLN A 187 6.38 6.89 -18.18
CA GLN A 187 5.08 6.33 -17.81
C GLN A 187 4.04 7.42 -17.47
N ASP A 188 4.47 8.53 -16.89
CA ASP A 188 3.63 9.67 -16.53
C ASP A 188 2.88 10.24 -17.75
N LEU A 189 3.54 10.33 -18.89
CA LEU A 189 2.94 10.77 -20.15
C LEU A 189 2.08 9.69 -20.81
N ALA A 190 2.54 8.43 -20.79
CA ALA A 190 1.82 7.31 -21.38
C ALA A 190 0.41 7.18 -20.80
N ILE A 191 0.26 7.22 -19.48
CA ILE A 191 -1.05 7.08 -18.81
C ILE A 191 -2.02 8.23 -19.12
N VAL A 192 -1.51 9.44 -19.44
CA VAL A 192 -2.37 10.57 -19.86
C VAL A 192 -3.03 10.27 -21.20
N THR A 193 -2.36 9.60 -22.13
CA THR A 193 -2.89 9.29 -23.47
C THR A 193 -3.99 8.23 -23.48
N VAL A 194 -4.06 7.38 -22.43
CA VAL A 194 -5.03 6.30 -22.32
C VAL A 194 -6.46 6.83 -22.12
N ASN A 195 -7.45 6.19 -22.75
CA ASN A 195 -8.85 6.42 -22.41
C ASN A 195 -9.19 5.68 -21.10
N LYS A 196 -9.43 6.43 -20.01
CA LYS A 196 -9.54 5.89 -18.65
C LYS A 196 -10.78 5.00 -18.48
N ALA A 197 -11.92 5.37 -19.07
CA ALA A 197 -13.13 4.54 -18.98
C ALA A 197 -12.99 3.22 -19.76
N ALA A 198 -12.33 3.25 -20.92
CA ALA A 198 -12.05 2.04 -21.69
C ALA A 198 -11.06 1.12 -20.95
N PHE A 199 -10.01 1.69 -20.36
CA PHE A 199 -9.06 0.94 -19.53
C PHE A 199 -9.77 0.31 -18.32
N PHE A 200 -10.55 1.09 -17.59
CA PHE A 200 -11.32 0.63 -16.44
C PHE A 200 -12.26 -0.52 -16.81
N ALA A 201 -13.04 -0.35 -17.89
CA ALA A 201 -13.97 -1.39 -18.36
C ALA A 201 -13.22 -2.69 -18.74
N HIS A 202 -12.08 -2.57 -19.45
CA HIS A 202 -11.28 -3.72 -19.85
C HIS A 202 -10.66 -4.44 -18.68
N ALA A 203 -9.96 -3.72 -17.80
CA ALA A 203 -9.28 -4.29 -16.64
C ALA A 203 -10.25 -5.04 -15.71
N ASN A 204 -11.45 -4.45 -15.49
CA ASN A 204 -12.47 -5.11 -14.67
C ASN A 204 -13.08 -6.33 -15.37
N LEU A 205 -13.30 -6.28 -16.68
CA LEU A 205 -13.79 -7.44 -17.45
C LEU A 205 -12.75 -8.58 -17.43
N GLU A 206 -11.51 -8.26 -17.67
CA GLU A 206 -10.41 -9.22 -17.62
C GLU A 206 -10.28 -9.87 -16.23
N TYR A 207 -10.37 -9.09 -15.17
CA TYR A 207 -10.40 -9.56 -13.80
C TYR A 207 -11.53 -10.54 -13.54
N LEU A 208 -12.76 -10.21 -13.94
CA LEU A 208 -13.92 -11.06 -13.77
C LEU A 208 -13.83 -12.38 -14.59
N VAL A 209 -13.22 -12.32 -15.78
CA VAL A 209 -13.02 -13.50 -16.64
C VAL A 209 -11.91 -14.39 -16.11
N ARG A 210 -10.81 -13.82 -15.60
CA ARG A 210 -9.72 -14.59 -14.98
C ARG A 210 -10.13 -15.31 -13.70
N TRP A 211 -11.20 -14.86 -13.05
CA TRP A 211 -11.76 -15.52 -11.87
C TRP A 211 -12.39 -16.88 -12.18
N ALA A 212 -12.55 -17.25 -13.45
CA ALA A 212 -12.90 -18.60 -13.86
C ALA A 212 -11.73 -19.57 -13.56
N PRO A 213 -11.98 -20.76 -12.96
CA PRO A 213 -10.92 -21.64 -12.50
C PRO A 213 -10.04 -22.12 -13.67
N SER A 214 -8.81 -21.60 -13.73
CA SER A 214 -7.78 -22.09 -14.64
C SER A 214 -7.10 -23.35 -14.06
N LYS A 215 -6.71 -24.28 -14.95
CA LYS A 215 -6.00 -25.51 -14.56
C LYS A 215 -4.67 -25.19 -13.85
N PRO A 216 -4.29 -25.93 -12.80
CA PRO A 216 -3.05 -25.72 -12.10
C PRO A 216 -1.85 -25.96 -13.04
N ALA A 217 -0.91 -25.01 -13.06
CA ALA A 217 0.40 -25.23 -13.68
C ALA A 217 1.23 -26.16 -12.76
N ALA A 218 1.95 -27.11 -13.35
CA ALA A 218 2.87 -27.97 -12.62
C ALA A 218 4.06 -27.13 -12.12
N GLY A 219 4.15 -26.93 -10.80
CA GLY A 219 5.31 -26.30 -10.15
C GLY A 219 6.36 -27.36 -9.79
N THR A 220 7.60 -26.94 -9.67
CA THR A 220 8.78 -27.79 -9.35
C THR A 220 9.00 -27.99 -7.84
N GLY A 221 8.12 -27.47 -6.97
CA GLY A 221 8.18 -27.60 -5.52
C GLY A 221 7.08 -28.49 -4.94
N ASP A 222 7.03 -28.64 -3.62
CA ASP A 222 5.89 -29.28 -2.96
C ASP A 222 4.61 -28.58 -3.41
N ALA A 223 3.75 -29.35 -4.07
CA ALA A 223 2.49 -28.85 -4.62
C ALA A 223 1.60 -28.16 -3.57
N ALA A 224 1.82 -28.45 -2.29
CA ALA A 224 1.10 -27.84 -1.17
C ALA A 224 1.69 -26.49 -0.74
N TYR A 225 3.03 -26.25 -0.90
CA TYR A 225 3.75 -25.06 -0.44
C TYR A 225 4.76 -24.59 -1.49
N PRO A 226 4.29 -24.00 -2.57
CA PRO A 226 5.10 -23.82 -3.78
C PRO A 226 6.23 -22.80 -3.67
N PHE A 227 6.24 -21.94 -2.64
CA PHE A 227 7.32 -20.99 -2.36
C PHE A 227 8.32 -21.48 -1.32
N VAL A 228 8.05 -22.61 -0.64
CA VAL A 228 8.94 -23.09 0.41
C VAL A 228 10.24 -23.62 -0.18
N HIS A 229 11.35 -23.14 0.38
CA HIS A 229 12.70 -23.55 0.03
C HIS A 229 13.57 -23.63 1.30
N ALA A 230 14.74 -24.26 1.21
CA ALA A 230 15.72 -24.25 2.29
C ALA A 230 16.21 -22.82 2.55
N GLU A 231 16.30 -22.43 3.81
CA GLU A 231 16.86 -21.15 4.21
C GLU A 231 18.39 -21.25 4.26
N THR A 232 19.05 -20.49 3.41
CA THR A 232 20.51 -20.51 3.23
C THR A 232 21.11 -19.11 3.08
N THR A 233 20.40 -18.07 3.50
CA THR A 233 20.88 -16.69 3.42
C THR A 233 22.21 -16.53 4.18
N PRO A 234 23.27 -16.04 3.53
CA PRO A 234 24.55 -15.83 4.19
C PRO A 234 24.49 -14.62 5.13
N ASP A 235 25.28 -14.67 6.22
CA ASP A 235 25.49 -13.49 7.07
C ASP A 235 26.45 -12.50 6.39
N THR A 236 25.90 -11.58 5.63
CA THR A 236 26.66 -10.51 4.96
C THR A 236 26.85 -9.28 5.85
N LEU A 237 26.09 -9.15 6.94
CA LEU A 237 26.13 -7.99 7.85
C LEU A 237 27.11 -8.21 9.01
N GLY A 238 27.25 -9.41 9.53
CA GLY A 238 28.08 -9.71 10.72
C GLY A 238 29.51 -9.19 10.67
N PRO A 239 30.23 -9.32 9.54
CA PRO A 239 31.58 -8.76 9.42
C PRO A 239 31.66 -7.25 9.62
N LEU A 240 30.58 -6.51 9.45
CA LEU A 240 30.52 -5.05 9.42
C LEU A 240 30.16 -4.44 10.78
N PHE A 241 29.65 -5.23 11.72
CA PHE A 241 29.23 -4.74 13.03
C PHE A 241 30.12 -5.30 14.16
N ASN A 242 30.32 -4.49 15.19
CA ASN A 242 30.83 -4.94 16.46
C ASN A 242 29.71 -5.67 17.21
N THR A 243 30.01 -6.80 17.80
CA THR A 243 29.05 -7.59 18.57
C THR A 243 29.06 -7.19 20.05
N GLN A 244 27.89 -7.18 20.68
CA GLN A 244 27.70 -6.99 22.11
C GLN A 244 27.25 -8.31 22.75
N PRO A 245 27.33 -8.47 24.08
CA PRO A 245 26.87 -9.69 24.75
C PRO A 245 25.39 -10.01 24.59
N THR A 246 24.58 -8.98 24.33
CA THR A 246 23.13 -9.08 24.09
C THR A 246 22.81 -8.73 22.64
N PRO A 247 21.82 -9.41 22.02
CA PRO A 247 21.37 -9.06 20.69
C PRO A 247 20.99 -7.57 20.60
N PRO A 248 21.24 -6.89 19.46
CA PRO A 248 20.91 -5.47 19.30
C PRO A 248 19.42 -5.23 19.23
N ASN A 249 18.99 -4.07 19.65
CA ASN A 249 17.67 -3.54 19.28
C ASN A 249 17.64 -3.26 17.78
N LEU A 250 16.49 -3.48 17.15
CA LEU A 250 16.23 -3.14 15.75
C LEU A 250 15.15 -2.07 15.67
N VAL A 251 15.43 -1.00 14.95
CA VAL A 251 14.46 0.05 14.65
C VAL A 251 14.33 0.18 13.14
N LEU A 252 13.18 -0.22 12.60
CA LEU A 252 12.86 -0.10 11.19
C LEU A 252 11.96 1.12 10.98
N ILE A 253 12.44 2.11 10.23
CA ILE A 253 11.68 3.32 9.89
C ILE A 253 11.31 3.25 8.42
N ILE A 254 10.02 3.11 8.16
CA ILE A 254 9.42 3.10 6.83
C ILE A 254 8.90 4.51 6.57
N VAL A 255 9.56 5.22 5.66
CA VAL A 255 9.24 6.61 5.36
C VAL A 255 8.31 6.66 4.15
N GLU A 256 7.09 7.17 4.36
CA GLU A 256 6.09 7.37 3.30
C GLU A 256 6.69 8.12 2.13
N GLY A 257 6.58 7.56 0.92
CA GLY A 257 6.93 8.21 -0.32
C GLY A 257 8.41 8.51 -0.55
N LEU A 258 9.35 8.08 0.30
CA LEU A 258 10.76 8.43 0.23
C LEU A 258 11.47 7.83 -0.99
N GLY A 259 11.55 8.60 -2.08
CA GLY A 259 12.21 8.20 -3.31
C GLY A 259 13.66 8.67 -3.42
N ARG A 260 14.47 7.87 -4.11
CA ARG A 260 15.89 8.17 -4.36
C ARG A 260 16.11 9.38 -5.26
N SER A 261 15.14 9.76 -6.08
CA SER A 261 15.26 10.90 -7.01
C SER A 261 15.35 12.28 -6.33
N PHE A 262 14.93 12.40 -5.08
CA PHE A 262 14.96 13.63 -4.30
C PHE A 262 15.58 13.45 -2.90
N SER A 263 16.21 12.30 -2.66
CA SER A 263 16.88 11.96 -1.40
C SER A 263 18.22 11.30 -1.67
N GLY A 264 19.21 11.61 -0.83
CA GLY A 264 20.55 11.03 -0.89
C GLY A 264 21.50 11.75 -1.87
N PRO A 265 22.82 11.50 -1.73
CA PRO A 265 23.84 12.09 -2.59
C PRO A 265 23.61 11.75 -4.07
N GLY A 266 23.63 12.76 -4.94
CA GLY A 266 23.42 12.59 -6.38
C GLY A 266 21.94 12.38 -6.78
N ALA A 267 20.99 12.75 -5.93
CA ALA A 267 19.57 12.74 -6.27
C ALA A 267 19.29 13.58 -7.52
N ARG A 268 18.58 13.01 -8.51
CA ARG A 268 18.34 13.63 -9.82
C ARG A 268 17.61 14.97 -9.74
N GLN A 269 16.68 15.09 -8.81
CA GLN A 269 15.93 16.34 -8.52
C GLN A 269 16.63 17.21 -7.48
N GLY A 270 17.85 16.86 -7.05
CA GLY A 270 18.50 17.43 -5.88
C GLY A 270 17.97 16.80 -4.60
N SER A 271 18.82 16.68 -3.57
CA SER A 271 18.38 16.14 -2.30
C SER A 271 17.62 17.16 -1.46
N PHE A 272 16.41 16.83 -1.05
CA PHE A 272 15.59 17.57 -0.09
C PHE A 272 15.61 16.92 1.31
N THR A 273 16.55 15.99 1.54
CA THR A 273 16.73 15.28 2.81
C THR A 273 18.16 15.47 3.36
N PRO A 274 18.56 16.70 3.74
CA PRO A 274 19.94 16.98 4.17
C PRO A 274 20.38 16.21 5.40
N PHE A 275 19.47 15.82 6.30
CA PHE A 275 19.81 14.96 7.44
C PHE A 275 20.06 13.53 7.01
N LEU A 276 19.21 12.97 6.16
CA LEU A 276 19.43 11.60 5.65
C LEU A 276 20.69 11.54 4.79
N ASP A 277 21.07 12.61 4.07
CA ASP A 277 22.33 12.68 3.35
C ASP A 277 23.53 12.58 4.31
N GLU A 278 23.48 13.31 5.43
CA GLU A 278 24.50 13.27 6.49
C GLU A 278 24.56 11.86 7.13
N LEU A 279 23.40 11.28 7.45
CA LEU A 279 23.30 9.97 8.07
C LEU A 279 23.82 8.87 7.13
N ALA A 280 23.50 8.95 5.83
CA ALA A 280 23.98 8.00 4.82
C ALA A 280 25.53 7.96 4.77
N GLY A 281 26.18 9.10 4.98
CA GLY A 281 27.66 9.18 5.07
C GLY A 281 28.25 8.47 6.29
N GLN A 282 27.43 8.09 7.27
CA GLN A 282 27.83 7.41 8.52
C GLN A 282 27.25 6.00 8.59
N SER A 283 26.75 5.44 7.50
CA SER A 283 25.92 4.23 7.46
C SER A 283 26.40 3.25 6.40
N LEU A 284 25.82 2.06 6.39
CA LEU A 284 25.73 1.26 5.17
C LEU A 284 24.61 1.86 4.33
N TYR A 285 24.94 2.30 3.12
CA TYR A 285 24.02 3.00 2.25
C TYR A 285 23.90 2.31 0.89
N TRP A 286 22.73 1.70 0.61
CA TRP A 286 22.42 1.15 -0.71
C TRP A 286 21.77 2.22 -1.58
N GLU A 287 22.42 2.54 -2.67
CA GLU A 287 21.94 3.52 -3.64
C GLU A 287 20.87 2.96 -4.58
N ASN A 288 21.02 1.69 -4.96
CA ASN A 288 20.15 1.00 -5.90
C ASN A 288 19.24 0.01 -5.14
N PHE A 289 18.40 0.54 -4.27
CA PHE A 289 17.49 -0.26 -3.46
C PHE A 289 16.05 -0.16 -3.96
N VAL A 290 15.35 -1.30 -3.98
CA VAL A 290 14.03 -1.44 -4.58
C VAL A 290 12.96 -1.70 -3.52
N ALA A 291 11.92 -0.86 -3.53
CA ALA A 291 10.63 -1.18 -2.92
C ALA A 291 9.78 -1.94 -3.94
N PRO A 292 9.56 -3.26 -3.80
CA PRO A 292 8.87 -4.06 -4.83
C PRO A 292 7.41 -3.67 -5.03
N GLN A 293 6.83 -2.94 -4.08
CA GLN A 293 5.49 -2.39 -4.15
C GLN A 293 5.55 -0.91 -4.49
N GLY A 294 4.88 -0.50 -5.54
CA GLY A 294 4.82 0.90 -5.96
C GLY A 294 3.82 1.75 -5.18
N ARG A 295 3.33 1.26 -4.03
CA ARG A 295 2.40 1.90 -3.09
C ARG A 295 2.52 1.25 -1.71
N THR A 296 2.03 1.94 -0.69
CA THR A 296 2.14 1.58 0.74
C THR A 296 1.54 0.22 1.10
N PHE A 297 0.49 -0.25 0.40
CA PHE A 297 -0.32 -1.43 0.78
C PHE A 297 0.46 -2.74 0.98
N GLY A 298 1.63 -2.87 0.41
CA GLY A 298 2.40 -4.12 0.45
C GLY A 298 3.74 -4.00 1.16
N VAL A 299 4.08 -2.84 1.75
CA VAL A 299 5.41 -2.64 2.35
C VAL A 299 5.66 -3.55 3.56
N LEU A 300 4.69 -3.68 4.46
CA LEU A 300 4.86 -4.52 5.66
C LEU A 300 5.08 -6.00 5.31
N PRO A 301 4.25 -6.64 4.46
CA PRO A 301 4.53 -8.00 4.00
C PRO A 301 5.87 -8.14 3.26
N SER A 302 6.26 -7.16 2.45
CA SER A 302 7.51 -7.21 1.68
C SER A 302 8.74 -7.08 2.59
N LEU A 303 8.78 -6.04 3.43
CA LEU A 303 9.93 -5.73 4.27
C LEU A 303 10.06 -6.68 5.47
N LEU A 304 8.96 -6.95 6.16
CA LEU A 304 8.96 -7.75 7.38
C LEU A 304 8.77 -9.25 7.13
N GLY A 305 8.17 -9.63 6.01
CA GLY A 305 7.87 -11.00 5.68
C GLY A 305 8.65 -11.56 4.51
N SER A 306 9.26 -10.70 3.68
CA SER A 306 9.86 -11.11 2.40
C SER A 306 8.90 -12.00 1.58
N LEU A 307 7.61 -11.67 1.63
CA LEU A 307 6.53 -12.54 1.17
C LEU A 307 6.28 -12.39 -0.32
N PRO A 308 5.98 -13.51 -1.01
CA PRO A 308 5.30 -13.44 -2.29
C PRO A 308 3.97 -12.73 -2.13
N PHE A 309 3.52 -12.11 -3.21
CA PHE A 309 2.24 -11.42 -3.20
C PHE A 309 1.10 -12.41 -3.34
N GLY A 310 -0.01 -12.37 -2.87
CA GLY A 310 -1.22 -12.91 -3.48
C GLY A 310 -1.59 -12.05 -4.70
N GLU A 311 -2.50 -12.47 -5.52
CA GLU A 311 -2.99 -11.64 -6.64
C GLU A 311 -3.50 -10.28 -6.15
N HIS A 312 -4.09 -10.24 -4.95
CA HIS A 312 -4.68 -9.04 -4.35
C HIS A 312 -3.85 -8.45 -3.21
N GLY A 313 -2.72 -9.04 -2.87
CA GLY A 313 -1.91 -8.67 -1.71
C GLY A 313 -2.40 -9.30 -0.41
N PHE A 314 -1.47 -9.66 0.47
CA PHE A 314 -1.79 -10.34 1.74
C PHE A 314 -2.56 -9.45 2.71
N SER A 315 -2.28 -8.16 2.77
CA SER A 315 -3.00 -7.23 3.64
C SER A 315 -4.49 -7.18 3.31
N SER A 316 -4.87 -7.29 2.03
CA SER A 316 -6.29 -7.31 1.61
C SER A 316 -7.05 -8.55 2.09
N MET A 317 -6.34 -9.64 2.41
CA MET A 317 -6.95 -10.88 2.92
C MET A 317 -7.40 -10.76 4.39
N GLY A 318 -6.94 -9.77 5.13
CA GLY A 318 -7.29 -9.52 6.53
C GLY A 318 -7.16 -10.80 7.38
N LYS A 319 -8.23 -11.20 8.05
CA LYS A 319 -8.28 -12.42 8.89
C LYS A 319 -8.01 -13.72 8.11
N ASN A 320 -8.15 -13.73 6.79
CA ASN A 320 -7.93 -14.91 5.94
C ASN A 320 -6.50 -15.01 5.41
N MET A 321 -5.61 -14.12 5.81
CA MET A 321 -4.19 -14.17 5.45
C MET A 321 -3.60 -15.52 5.87
N PRO A 322 -2.84 -16.21 4.99
CA PRO A 322 -2.16 -17.46 5.37
C PRO A 322 -1.15 -17.22 6.48
N ALA A 323 -0.97 -18.19 7.35
CA ALA A 323 0.09 -18.18 8.35
C ALA A 323 1.47 -18.19 7.68
N HIS A 324 2.41 -17.40 8.20
CA HIS A 324 3.77 -17.28 7.68
C HIS A 324 4.74 -16.88 8.79
N ALA A 325 6.03 -17.10 8.54
CA ALA A 325 7.10 -16.66 9.40
C ALA A 325 7.62 -15.29 8.90
N SER A 326 7.55 -14.27 9.73
CA SER A 326 8.07 -12.93 9.46
C SER A 326 9.19 -12.57 10.42
N LEU A 327 9.94 -11.49 10.13
CA LEU A 327 10.91 -10.92 11.06
C LEU A 327 10.28 -10.70 12.45
N VAL A 328 9.05 -10.18 12.48
CA VAL A 328 8.32 -9.90 13.72
C VAL A 328 8.03 -11.18 14.48
N SER A 329 7.39 -12.17 13.85
CA SER A 329 7.00 -13.42 14.54
C SER A 329 8.20 -14.25 14.99
N ILE A 330 9.25 -14.29 14.18
CA ILE A 330 10.48 -15.01 14.51
C ILE A 330 11.18 -14.33 15.69
N LEU A 331 11.41 -13.03 15.63
CA LEU A 331 12.08 -12.31 16.71
C LEU A 331 11.25 -12.31 18.00
N HIS A 332 9.92 -12.19 17.89
CA HIS A 332 9.03 -12.34 19.04
C HIS A 332 9.20 -13.70 19.72
N SER A 333 9.27 -14.79 18.93
CA SER A 333 9.51 -16.14 19.45
C SER A 333 10.88 -16.31 20.11
N GLN A 334 11.85 -15.47 19.77
CA GLN A 334 13.22 -15.46 20.29
C GLN A 334 13.44 -14.45 21.43
N GLY A 335 12.36 -13.88 21.98
CA GLY A 335 12.42 -13.00 23.15
C GLY A 335 12.54 -11.51 22.84
N TYR A 336 12.50 -11.10 21.59
CA TYR A 336 12.35 -9.69 21.27
C TYR A 336 10.98 -9.19 21.66
N ARG A 337 10.92 -8.00 22.26
CA ARG A 337 9.68 -7.26 22.38
C ARG A 337 9.42 -6.51 21.08
N THR A 338 8.25 -6.73 20.50
CA THR A 338 7.91 -6.26 19.16
C THR A 338 6.90 -5.13 19.22
N ARG A 339 7.16 -4.04 18.47
CA ARG A 339 6.37 -2.81 18.51
C ARG A 339 6.13 -2.26 17.11
N TYR A 340 4.94 -1.74 16.88
CA TYR A 340 4.58 -1.06 15.63
C TYR A 340 3.90 0.28 15.94
N PHE A 341 4.39 1.35 15.32
CA PHE A 341 3.87 2.70 15.47
C PHE A 341 3.58 3.31 14.10
N THR A 342 2.42 3.95 13.97
CA THR A 342 2.08 4.75 12.78
C THR A 342 1.22 5.95 13.18
N GLY A 343 1.35 7.05 12.45
CA GLY A 343 0.50 8.24 12.62
C GLY A 343 -0.92 8.04 12.07
N THR A 344 -1.18 6.97 11.30
CA THR A 344 -2.45 6.74 10.63
C THR A 344 -3.38 5.75 11.35
N SER A 345 -4.57 5.53 10.77
CA SER A 345 -5.48 4.49 11.23
C SER A 345 -4.90 3.10 10.96
N LEU A 346 -4.96 2.22 11.95
CA LEU A 346 -4.57 0.81 11.83
C LEU A 346 -5.43 -0.01 10.85
N GLU A 347 -6.59 0.53 10.44
CA GLU A 347 -7.46 -0.09 9.42
C GLU A 347 -6.93 0.13 8.00
N PHE A 348 -6.18 1.21 7.78
CA PHE A 348 -5.63 1.50 6.48
C PHE A 348 -4.77 0.31 6.01
N ASP A 349 -5.09 -0.21 4.82
CA ASP A 349 -4.44 -1.40 4.24
C ASP A 349 -4.34 -2.61 5.17
N ASN A 350 -5.24 -2.72 6.17
CA ASN A 350 -5.23 -3.75 7.21
C ASN A 350 -3.89 -3.89 7.96
N GLN A 351 -3.10 -2.82 8.05
CA GLN A 351 -1.77 -2.85 8.66
C GLN A 351 -1.79 -3.31 10.12
N GLY A 352 -2.80 -2.89 10.89
CA GLY A 352 -2.99 -3.36 12.26
C GLY A 352 -3.29 -4.85 12.35
N GLU A 353 -4.12 -5.39 11.44
CA GLU A 353 -4.42 -6.82 11.39
C GLU A 353 -3.19 -7.63 10.96
N PHE A 354 -2.40 -7.13 10.00
CA PHE A 354 -1.14 -7.77 9.62
C PHE A 354 -0.19 -7.89 10.83
N MET A 355 0.06 -6.78 11.53
CA MET A 355 0.97 -6.75 12.69
C MET A 355 0.45 -7.61 13.86
N LYS A 356 -0.86 -7.59 14.13
CA LYS A 356 -1.49 -8.45 15.14
C LYS A 356 -1.26 -9.93 14.86
N ARG A 357 -1.41 -10.35 13.59
CA ARG A 357 -1.21 -11.74 13.17
C ARG A 357 0.26 -12.20 13.26
N GLN A 358 1.21 -11.27 13.24
CA GLN A 358 2.62 -11.58 13.49
C GLN A 358 2.96 -11.70 14.98
N GLY A 359 2.01 -11.52 15.87
CA GLY A 359 2.24 -11.56 17.33
C GLY A 359 2.91 -10.30 17.88
N THR A 360 2.71 -9.14 17.22
CA THR A 360 3.28 -7.87 17.69
C THR A 360 2.73 -7.51 19.07
N ASP A 361 3.62 -7.24 20.03
CA ASP A 361 3.24 -6.95 21.42
C ASP A 361 2.56 -5.61 21.60
N VAL A 362 3.00 -4.60 20.84
CA VAL A 362 2.48 -3.23 20.89
C VAL A 362 2.12 -2.75 19.49
N ILE A 363 0.89 -2.35 19.28
CA ILE A 363 0.41 -1.80 18.02
C ILE A 363 -0.26 -0.47 18.31
N SER A 364 0.35 0.63 17.86
CA SER A 364 -0.13 1.99 18.08
C SER A 364 -0.37 2.71 16.75
N GLY A 365 -1.59 3.18 16.55
CA GLY A 365 -2.00 4.01 15.42
C GLY A 365 -2.62 5.32 15.89
N SER A 366 -3.26 6.06 14.99
CA SER A 366 -3.80 7.39 15.29
C SER A 366 -4.82 7.43 16.45
N ALA A 367 -5.47 6.31 16.75
CA ALA A 367 -6.44 6.23 17.86
C ALA A 367 -5.77 6.22 19.25
N GLN A 368 -4.49 5.93 19.34
CA GLN A 368 -3.71 5.84 20.57
C GLN A 368 -2.97 7.14 20.92
N PHE A 369 -3.02 8.17 20.06
CA PHE A 369 -2.43 9.46 20.36
C PHE A 369 -3.27 10.25 21.36
N ASP A 370 -2.59 11.11 22.13
CA ASP A 370 -3.26 12.06 23.00
C ASP A 370 -4.15 12.98 22.15
N PRO A 371 -5.45 13.12 22.46
CA PRO A 371 -6.37 13.97 21.70
C PRO A 371 -5.98 15.46 21.66
N SER A 372 -5.12 15.91 22.57
CA SER A 372 -4.61 17.31 22.60
C SER A 372 -3.52 17.55 21.55
N VAL A 373 -2.91 16.50 21.00
CA VAL A 373 -1.90 16.63 19.94
C VAL A 373 -2.58 17.00 18.64
N GLN A 374 -2.03 18.01 17.96
CA GLN A 374 -2.57 18.46 16.69
C GLN A 374 -2.38 17.41 15.59
N ARG A 375 -3.46 17.09 14.87
CA ARG A 375 -3.38 16.24 13.68
C ARG A 375 -2.72 16.99 12.53
N GLY A 376 -2.02 16.23 11.69
CA GLY A 376 -1.45 16.75 10.45
C GLY A 376 -2.53 16.98 9.38
N ASN A 377 -3.34 15.95 9.13
CA ASN A 377 -4.41 15.97 8.13
C ASN A 377 -5.46 14.88 8.45
N GLU A 378 -6.33 14.55 7.46
CA GLU A 378 -7.35 13.52 7.55
C GLU A 378 -6.78 12.13 7.81
N TRP A 379 -5.57 11.86 7.32
CA TRP A 379 -4.90 10.58 7.49
C TRP A 379 -4.43 10.34 8.92
N GLY A 380 -4.00 11.40 9.62
CA GLY A 380 -3.57 11.24 10.99
C GLY A 380 -2.63 12.32 11.51
N TYR A 381 -1.65 11.87 12.30
CA TYR A 381 -0.65 12.70 12.93
C TYR A 381 0.60 12.79 12.07
N ALA A 382 1.23 13.96 12.04
CA ALA A 382 2.44 14.16 11.26
C ALA A 382 3.65 13.43 11.88
N ASP A 383 4.74 13.34 11.14
CA ASP A 383 5.88 12.48 11.49
C ASP A 383 6.58 12.93 12.78
N ARG A 384 6.61 14.22 13.07
CA ARG A 384 7.19 14.73 14.32
C ARG A 384 6.42 14.20 15.53
N GLU A 385 5.11 14.31 15.51
CA GLU A 385 4.19 13.83 16.55
C GLU A 385 4.26 12.30 16.70
N LEU A 386 4.42 11.59 15.58
CA LEU A 386 4.62 10.13 15.59
C LEU A 386 5.92 9.76 16.31
N PHE A 387 7.02 10.42 15.99
CA PHE A 387 8.31 10.14 16.63
C PHE A 387 8.29 10.51 18.11
N ASP A 388 7.70 11.64 18.49
CA ASP A 388 7.56 12.04 19.89
C ASP A 388 6.69 11.04 20.68
N HIS A 389 5.60 10.55 20.07
CA HIS A 389 4.74 9.51 20.67
C HIS A 389 5.52 8.21 20.90
N GLN A 390 6.29 7.73 19.93
CA GLN A 390 7.11 6.54 20.05
C GLN A 390 8.22 6.69 21.10
N LEU A 391 8.92 7.84 21.12
CA LEU A 391 9.99 8.13 22.07
C LEU A 391 9.47 8.18 23.51
N LYS A 392 8.32 8.83 23.73
CA LYS A 392 7.65 8.86 25.03
C LYS A 392 7.27 7.45 25.50
N PHE A 393 6.76 6.62 24.57
CA PHE A 393 6.46 5.21 24.87
C PHE A 393 7.74 4.45 25.24
N ALA A 394 8.81 4.58 24.45
CA ALA A 394 10.08 3.89 24.69
C ALA A 394 10.73 4.28 26.03
N GLY A 395 10.60 5.54 26.45
CA GLY A 395 11.08 6.01 27.74
C GLY A 395 10.40 5.35 28.96
N ASN A 396 9.15 4.92 28.77
CA ASN A 396 8.34 4.25 29.82
C ASN A 396 8.44 2.71 29.76
N ASP A 397 8.94 2.18 28.67
CA ASP A 397 8.99 0.74 28.38
C ASP A 397 10.39 0.33 27.92
N SER A 398 11.28 0.14 28.87
CA SER A 398 12.63 -0.35 28.58
C SER A 398 12.58 -1.82 28.19
N CYS A 399 12.95 -2.13 26.97
CA CYS A 399 13.14 -3.49 26.51
C CYS A 399 14.51 -3.66 25.88
N GLN A 400 15.07 -4.85 26.04
CA GLN A 400 16.33 -5.24 25.41
C GLN A 400 16.37 -6.79 25.32
N PRO A 401 16.31 -7.38 24.11
CA PRO A 401 16.23 -6.73 22.80
C PRO A 401 14.80 -6.31 22.39
N CYS A 402 14.71 -5.27 21.57
CA CYS A 402 13.45 -4.80 21.00
C CYS A 402 13.50 -4.80 19.46
N LEU A 403 12.34 -5.06 18.84
CA LEU A 403 12.07 -4.72 17.45
C LEU A 403 11.01 -3.62 17.43
N THR A 404 11.35 -2.44 16.92
CA THR A 404 10.42 -1.33 16.74
C THR A 404 10.27 -1.02 15.27
N VAL A 405 9.05 -1.04 14.74
CA VAL A 405 8.72 -0.64 13.38
C VAL A 405 7.94 0.66 13.44
N ILE A 406 8.36 1.68 12.73
CA ILE A 406 7.74 3.00 12.66
C ILE A 406 7.41 3.29 11.21
N GLN A 407 6.15 3.64 10.91
CA GLN A 407 5.70 3.99 9.56
C GLN A 407 5.15 5.40 9.55
N THR A 408 5.76 6.30 8.77
CA THR A 408 5.40 7.70 8.67
C THR A 408 4.25 7.95 7.68
N VAL A 409 3.77 9.19 7.55
CA VAL A 409 2.63 9.52 6.70
C VAL A 409 2.64 10.94 6.13
N THR A 410 3.51 11.84 6.60
CA THR A 410 3.40 13.27 6.24
C THR A 410 3.58 13.52 4.74
N MET A 411 4.37 12.71 4.06
CA MET A 411 4.61 12.81 2.63
C MET A 411 3.48 12.18 1.78
N HIS A 412 2.31 11.94 2.36
CA HIS A 412 1.10 11.51 1.64
C HIS A 412 0.22 12.72 1.29
N ASP A 413 -0.46 12.69 0.12
CA ASP A 413 -1.47 13.71 -0.24
C ASP A 413 -2.53 13.85 0.87
N PRO A 414 -2.92 15.07 1.29
CA PRO A 414 -2.72 16.40 0.69
C PRO A 414 -1.41 17.11 1.06
N PHE A 415 -0.43 16.44 1.66
CA PHE A 415 0.89 16.99 2.06
C PHE A 415 0.79 18.11 3.09
N THR A 416 -0.23 18.10 3.93
CA THR A 416 -0.46 19.12 4.96
C THR A 416 0.04 18.64 6.31
N PHE A 417 0.68 19.56 7.04
CA PHE A 417 1.24 19.31 8.37
C PHE A 417 1.38 20.64 9.15
N PRO A 418 1.52 20.60 10.48
CA PRO A 418 1.70 21.80 11.29
C PRO A 418 2.95 22.60 10.88
N GLY A 419 2.83 23.91 10.71
CA GLY A 419 3.96 24.79 10.32
C GLY A 419 4.33 24.76 8.83
N GLN A 420 3.51 24.22 7.95
CA GLN A 420 3.80 24.02 6.52
C GLN A 420 4.30 25.29 5.80
N GLU A 421 3.79 26.47 6.12
CA GLU A 421 4.19 27.71 5.43
C GLU A 421 5.67 28.07 5.67
N GLU A 422 6.20 27.78 6.85
CA GLU A 422 7.62 27.91 7.12
C GLU A 422 8.46 27.01 6.21
N TYR A 423 8.04 25.75 6.06
CA TYR A 423 8.74 24.79 5.21
C TYR A 423 8.63 25.12 3.72
N LYS A 424 7.54 25.71 3.24
CA LYS A 424 7.45 26.24 1.87
C LYS A 424 8.49 27.34 1.62
N ALA A 425 8.72 28.23 2.58
CA ALA A 425 9.79 29.21 2.50
C ALA A 425 11.18 28.55 2.45
N ARG A 426 11.40 27.51 3.25
CA ARG A 426 12.65 26.73 3.26
C ARG A 426 12.90 25.96 1.95
N VAL A 427 11.88 25.61 1.18
CA VAL A 427 12.08 25.03 -0.17
C VAL A 427 12.88 25.98 -1.04
N THR A 428 12.56 27.29 -1.05
CA THR A 428 13.32 28.29 -1.82
C THR A 428 14.78 28.36 -1.38
N GLN A 429 15.06 28.37 -0.07
CA GLN A 429 16.43 28.35 0.47
C GLN A 429 17.18 27.06 0.05
N ARG A 430 16.47 25.91 0.05
CA ARG A 430 17.07 24.64 -0.37
C ARG A 430 17.43 24.63 -1.85
N LEU A 431 16.60 25.22 -2.71
CA LEU A 431 16.89 25.38 -4.15
C LEU A 431 18.14 26.24 -4.38
N ASP A 432 18.38 27.28 -3.55
CA ASP A 432 19.59 28.07 -3.59
C ASP A 432 20.82 27.26 -3.19
N GLN A 433 20.74 26.50 -2.10
CA GLN A 433 21.82 25.60 -1.65
C GLN A 433 22.17 24.53 -2.70
N LEU A 434 21.17 24.00 -3.40
CA LEU A 434 21.34 23.02 -4.45
C LEU A 434 21.78 23.63 -5.80
N ASN A 435 21.90 24.96 -5.90
CA ASN A 435 22.22 25.69 -7.13
C ASN A 435 21.32 25.34 -8.30
N ILE A 436 20.00 25.11 -8.03
CA ILE A 436 19.04 24.79 -9.09
C ILE A 436 18.85 26.00 -10.00
N ALA A 437 19.04 25.80 -11.31
CA ALA A 437 18.92 26.84 -12.32
C ALA A 437 17.53 27.50 -12.32
N ALA A 438 17.46 28.81 -12.57
CA ALA A 438 16.25 29.62 -12.41
C ALA A 438 15.08 29.15 -13.28
N ASP A 439 15.37 28.65 -14.50
CA ASP A 439 14.39 28.09 -15.45
C ASP A 439 13.75 26.78 -14.96
N LYS A 440 14.46 26.00 -14.13
CA LYS A 440 13.97 24.76 -13.54
C LYS A 440 13.18 24.97 -12.25
N ARG A 441 13.34 26.13 -11.59
CA ARG A 441 12.70 26.40 -10.28
C ARG A 441 11.19 26.49 -10.33
N ALA A 442 10.60 26.75 -11.51
CA ALA A 442 9.16 26.81 -11.67
C ALA A 442 8.49 25.46 -11.27
N LEU A 443 9.04 24.33 -11.70
CA LEU A 443 8.56 22.99 -11.36
C LEU A 443 8.51 22.75 -9.84
N TYR A 444 9.53 23.21 -9.11
CA TYR A 444 9.57 23.05 -7.65
C TYR A 444 8.60 23.99 -6.91
N ARG A 445 8.27 25.16 -7.49
CA ARG A 445 7.30 26.08 -6.89
C ARG A 445 5.87 25.57 -7.03
N ASP A 446 5.55 24.95 -8.15
CA ASP A 446 4.24 24.36 -8.39
C ASP A 446 3.97 23.21 -7.41
N ASP A 447 5.03 22.44 -7.07
CA ASP A 447 4.99 21.32 -6.13
C ASP A 447 5.56 21.68 -4.73
N ALA A 448 5.63 22.99 -4.38
CA ALA A 448 6.26 23.43 -3.13
C ALA A 448 5.71 22.76 -1.87
N ARG A 449 4.42 22.39 -1.83
CA ARG A 449 3.80 21.65 -0.73
C ARG A 449 4.44 20.26 -0.55
N ILE A 450 4.77 19.58 -1.66
CA ILE A 450 5.37 18.24 -1.65
C ILE A 450 6.82 18.36 -1.14
N PHE A 451 7.62 19.26 -1.72
CA PHE A 451 9.00 19.47 -1.27
C PHE A 451 9.09 19.97 0.18
N ALA A 452 8.11 20.74 0.63
CA ALA A 452 7.99 21.16 2.03
C ALA A 452 7.75 19.96 2.96
N SER A 453 6.91 19.00 2.57
CA SER A 453 6.68 17.78 3.36
C SER A 453 7.93 16.90 3.43
N ILE A 454 8.73 16.82 2.36
CA ILE A 454 10.00 16.09 2.36
C ILE A 454 10.98 16.72 3.36
N LEU A 455 11.14 18.04 3.34
CA LEU A 455 12.01 18.76 4.29
C LEU A 455 11.53 18.60 5.74
N TYR A 456 10.20 18.61 5.96
CA TYR A 456 9.62 18.40 7.29
C TYR A 456 9.91 17.01 7.82
N THR A 457 9.70 15.98 7.01
CA THR A 457 9.96 14.57 7.38
C THR A 457 11.45 14.37 7.69
N ASP A 458 12.36 14.98 6.93
CA ASP A 458 13.80 14.93 7.19
C ASP A 458 14.17 15.61 8.53
N ASP A 459 13.55 16.75 8.85
CA ASP A 459 13.73 17.42 10.14
C ASP A 459 13.11 16.63 11.29
N ALA A 460 11.98 15.97 11.07
CA ALA A 460 11.37 15.07 12.06
C ALA A 460 12.28 13.88 12.37
N LEU A 461 12.91 13.30 11.35
CA LEU A 461 13.91 12.26 11.51
C LEU A 461 15.16 12.78 12.26
N ARG A 462 15.66 13.96 11.92
CA ARG A 462 16.77 14.60 12.64
C ARG A 462 16.45 14.73 14.13
N HIS A 463 15.26 15.21 14.45
CA HIS A 463 14.81 15.30 15.84
C HIS A 463 14.73 13.91 16.50
N TYR A 464 14.13 12.95 15.83
CA TYR A 464 14.03 11.58 16.34
C TYR A 464 15.40 11.03 16.73
N PHE A 465 16.40 11.16 15.86
CA PHE A 465 17.75 10.68 16.12
C PHE A 465 18.43 11.45 17.25
N ALA A 466 18.19 12.75 17.35
CA ALA A 466 18.74 13.57 18.46
C ALA A 466 18.20 13.11 19.83
N GLU A 467 16.92 12.71 19.90
CA GLU A 467 16.31 12.22 21.13
C GLU A 467 16.60 10.72 21.37
N ALA A 468 16.61 9.90 20.32
CA ALA A 468 16.92 8.46 20.41
C ALA A 468 18.34 8.22 20.94
N ARG A 469 19.30 9.08 20.60
CA ARG A 469 20.68 9.02 21.13
C ARG A 469 20.75 9.18 22.65
N LYS A 470 19.75 9.78 23.28
CA LYS A 470 19.66 9.96 24.74
C LYS A 470 19.00 8.74 25.44
N GLN A 471 18.37 7.85 24.65
CA GLN A 471 17.65 6.71 25.21
C GLN A 471 18.61 5.57 25.64
N PRO A 472 18.33 4.88 26.74
CA PRO A 472 19.04 3.67 27.10
C PRO A 472 18.99 2.63 25.97
N GLY A 473 20.13 2.02 25.65
CA GLY A 473 20.22 0.99 24.61
C GLY A 473 20.51 1.52 23.21
N HIS A 474 20.62 2.86 22.99
CA HIS A 474 21.03 3.43 21.72
C HIS A 474 22.33 2.81 21.18
N ASP A 475 23.33 2.65 22.05
CA ASP A 475 24.65 2.12 21.68
C ASP A 475 24.60 0.65 21.22
N ASN A 476 23.50 -0.06 21.51
CA ASN A 476 23.23 -1.42 21.04
C ASN A 476 21.98 -1.47 20.15
N THR A 477 21.87 -0.53 19.22
CA THR A 477 20.70 -0.42 18.31
C THR A 477 21.15 -0.32 16.85
N ILE A 478 20.49 -1.06 15.96
CA ILE A 478 20.61 -0.94 14.51
C ILE A 478 19.34 -0.27 13.98
N TYR A 479 19.51 0.86 13.30
CA TYR A 479 18.46 1.61 12.66
C TYR A 479 18.44 1.32 11.15
N ILE A 480 17.30 0.92 10.62
CA ILE A 480 17.09 0.61 9.21
C ILE A 480 16.04 1.61 8.67
N ILE A 481 16.41 2.42 7.70
CA ILE A 481 15.55 3.47 7.15
C ILE A 481 15.40 3.22 5.65
N THR A 482 14.15 3.17 5.17
CA THR A 482 13.86 3.05 3.73
C THR A 482 12.52 3.69 3.40
N GLY A 483 12.29 4.00 2.12
CA GLY A 483 10.96 4.37 1.64
C GLY A 483 10.07 3.15 1.46
N ASP A 484 8.76 3.31 1.61
CA ASP A 484 7.79 2.31 1.19
C ASP A 484 7.67 2.24 -0.33
N HIS A 485 7.70 3.38 -1.01
CA HIS A 485 7.83 3.61 -2.44
C HIS A 485 8.32 5.04 -2.70
N ARG A 486 8.48 5.44 -3.96
CA ARG A 486 8.74 6.84 -4.32
C ARG A 486 7.42 7.57 -4.51
N LEU A 487 7.35 8.87 -4.13
CA LEU A 487 6.22 9.76 -4.37
C LEU A 487 5.79 9.76 -5.85
N PRO A 488 4.57 9.32 -6.17
CA PRO A 488 4.09 9.29 -7.55
C PRO A 488 3.73 10.66 -8.13
N GLU A 489 3.49 11.66 -7.27
CA GLU A 489 3.07 13.00 -7.64
C GLU A 489 4.20 13.82 -8.27
N LEU A 490 5.44 13.51 -7.97
CA LEU A 490 6.59 14.14 -8.60
C LEU A 490 6.93 13.46 -9.94
N PRO A 491 7.33 14.23 -10.98
CA PRO A 491 7.64 13.68 -12.30
C PRO A 491 8.71 12.57 -12.25
N MET A 492 8.48 11.49 -12.97
CA MET A 492 9.37 10.34 -13.11
C MET A 492 9.99 10.30 -14.51
N SER A 493 11.28 9.97 -14.61
CA SER A 493 11.97 9.79 -15.89
C SER A 493 11.58 8.47 -16.56
N HIS A 494 11.35 7.42 -15.78
CA HIS A 494 10.96 6.10 -16.25
C HIS A 494 10.24 5.31 -15.15
N ARG A 495 9.61 4.21 -15.53
CA ARG A 495 8.75 3.42 -14.62
C ARG A 495 9.45 2.75 -13.45
N LEU A 496 10.74 2.39 -13.57
CA LEU A 496 11.49 1.78 -12.48
C LEU A 496 11.74 2.77 -11.34
N GLU A 497 11.76 4.07 -11.62
CA GLU A 497 11.97 5.12 -10.63
C GLU A 497 10.90 5.12 -9.52
N ARG A 498 9.66 4.64 -9.80
CA ARG A 498 8.60 4.47 -8.80
C ARG A 498 9.00 3.57 -7.64
N TYR A 499 9.84 2.60 -7.91
CA TYR A 499 10.29 1.57 -6.97
C TYR A 499 11.66 1.89 -6.36
N HIS A 500 12.32 2.96 -6.82
CA HIS A 500 13.67 3.33 -6.42
C HIS A 500 13.65 4.16 -5.13
N VAL A 501 14.03 3.53 -4.02
CA VAL A 501 14.09 4.12 -2.67
C VAL A 501 15.50 3.98 -2.10
N PRO A 502 15.93 4.77 -1.11
CA PRO A 502 17.18 4.50 -0.40
C PRO A 502 17.02 3.40 0.65
N LEU A 503 18.11 2.70 0.97
CA LEU A 503 18.24 1.95 2.22
C LEU A 503 19.45 2.47 2.99
N ILE A 504 19.22 2.88 4.23
CA ILE A 504 20.23 3.35 5.17
C ILE A 504 20.22 2.43 6.39
N VAL A 505 21.36 1.82 6.71
CA VAL A 505 21.54 1.01 7.93
C VAL A 505 22.58 1.71 8.80
N TYR A 506 22.11 2.41 9.82
CA TYR A 506 22.93 3.15 10.77
C TYR A 506 23.01 2.42 12.11
N SER A 507 24.16 2.42 12.72
CA SER A 507 24.35 1.92 14.10
C SER A 507 25.62 2.46 14.73
N PRO A 508 25.63 2.73 16.06
CA PRO A 508 26.88 2.92 16.81
C PRO A 508 27.80 1.69 16.78
N LEU A 509 27.25 0.51 16.48
CA LEU A 509 27.99 -0.74 16.35
C LEU A 509 28.70 -0.89 15.00
N LEU A 510 28.37 -0.07 14.00
CA LEU A 510 28.97 -0.14 12.67
C LEU A 510 30.46 0.16 12.74
N LYS A 511 31.30 -0.72 12.15
CA LYS A 511 32.76 -0.55 12.13
C LYS A 511 33.17 0.58 11.20
N GLU A 512 32.66 0.56 9.98
CA GLU A 512 32.98 1.55 8.95
C GLU A 512 31.76 1.76 8.04
N PRO A 513 31.44 3.00 7.67
CA PRO A 513 30.38 3.28 6.71
C PRO A 513 30.78 2.80 5.31
N GLN A 514 29.80 2.34 4.53
CA GLN A 514 30.02 1.87 3.16
C GLN A 514 28.90 2.32 2.23
N ARG A 515 29.29 2.70 1.04
CA ARG A 515 28.38 3.00 -0.05
C ARG A 515 28.28 1.81 -1.00
N ILE A 516 27.10 1.26 -1.16
CA ILE A 516 26.83 0.00 -1.87
C ILE A 516 25.98 0.32 -3.09
N ARG A 517 26.46 -0.12 -4.27
CA ARG A 517 25.81 0.15 -5.55
C ARG A 517 25.16 -1.09 -6.15
N SER A 518 25.40 -2.28 -5.59
CA SER A 518 24.64 -3.47 -5.98
C SER A 518 23.16 -3.30 -5.67
N MET A 519 22.31 -3.88 -6.53
CA MET A 519 20.86 -3.84 -6.33
C MET A 519 20.45 -4.83 -5.24
N SER A 520 19.61 -4.37 -4.34
CA SER A 520 18.85 -5.18 -3.38
C SER A 520 17.43 -4.65 -3.23
N SER A 521 16.58 -5.37 -2.54
CA SER A 521 15.16 -5.00 -2.38
C SER A 521 14.70 -5.14 -0.93
N GLN A 522 13.52 -4.65 -0.63
CA GLN A 522 12.88 -4.84 0.67
C GLN A 522 12.74 -6.32 1.05
N PHE A 523 12.62 -7.23 0.05
CA PHE A 523 12.58 -8.66 0.33
C PHE A 523 13.86 -9.20 0.97
N ASP A 524 15.00 -8.55 0.74
CA ASP A 524 16.31 -9.02 1.20
C ASP A 524 16.63 -8.61 2.64
N VAL A 525 15.86 -7.68 3.22
CA VAL A 525 16.11 -7.14 4.59
C VAL A 525 15.87 -8.20 5.67
N THR A 526 14.68 -8.82 5.66
CA THR A 526 14.32 -9.85 6.67
C THR A 526 15.31 -11.02 6.68
N PRO A 527 15.63 -11.70 5.55
CA PRO A 527 16.59 -12.79 5.57
C PRO A 527 17.98 -12.35 6.03
N SER A 528 18.47 -11.16 5.64
CA SER A 528 19.78 -10.66 6.09
C SER A 528 19.85 -10.38 7.59
N LEU A 529 18.83 -9.75 8.16
CA LEU A 529 18.79 -9.49 9.61
C LEU A 529 18.72 -10.79 10.41
N LEU A 530 17.94 -11.76 9.93
CA LEU A 530 17.85 -13.07 10.60
C LEU A 530 19.14 -13.87 10.47
N ALA A 531 19.81 -13.86 9.32
CA ALA A 531 21.11 -14.48 9.14
C ALA A 531 22.16 -13.85 10.08
N PHE A 532 22.21 -12.53 10.16
CA PHE A 532 23.06 -11.79 11.09
C PHE A 532 22.82 -12.20 12.54
N LEU A 533 21.56 -12.15 12.99
CA LEU A 533 21.22 -12.48 14.38
C LEU A 533 21.44 -13.95 14.70
N SER A 534 21.22 -14.84 13.74
CA SER A 534 21.48 -16.28 13.90
C SER A 534 22.98 -16.55 14.07
N HIS A 535 23.82 -16.01 13.19
CA HIS A 535 25.25 -16.27 13.19
C HIS A 535 25.97 -15.58 14.35
N GLN A 536 25.61 -14.32 14.65
CA GLN A 536 26.34 -13.53 15.65
C GLN A 536 25.82 -13.74 17.08
N TYR A 537 24.53 -14.09 17.23
CA TYR A 537 23.87 -14.17 18.54
C TYR A 537 23.18 -15.51 18.80
N GLY A 538 23.26 -16.46 17.88
CA GLY A 538 22.70 -17.81 18.05
C GLY A 538 21.17 -17.86 18.05
N LEU A 539 20.49 -16.84 17.50
CA LEU A 539 19.03 -16.89 17.35
C LEU A 539 18.63 -18.04 16.42
N LYS A 540 17.56 -18.72 16.77
CA LYS A 540 17.03 -19.82 15.95
C LYS A 540 16.17 -19.28 14.83
N THR A 541 16.54 -19.59 13.60
CA THR A 541 15.79 -19.26 12.40
C THR A 541 15.18 -20.52 11.79
N PRO A 542 14.09 -20.42 11.01
CA PRO A 542 13.51 -21.59 10.36
C PRO A 542 14.49 -22.19 9.34
N ALA A 543 14.58 -23.51 9.27
CA ALA A 543 15.38 -24.22 8.26
C ALA A 543 14.78 -24.10 6.84
N GLN A 544 13.52 -23.73 6.75
CA GLN A 544 12.79 -23.50 5.50
C GLN A 544 12.03 -22.18 5.58
N ALA A 545 11.96 -21.49 4.46
CA ALA A 545 11.26 -20.21 4.33
C ALA A 545 10.49 -20.14 3.03
N SER A 546 9.54 -19.19 2.94
CA SER A 546 8.83 -18.84 1.71
C SER A 546 9.25 -17.45 1.19
N TRP A 547 10.41 -16.99 1.59
CA TRP A 547 10.90 -15.64 1.29
C TRP A 547 11.26 -15.48 -0.19
N LEU A 548 11.01 -14.30 -0.74
CA LEU A 548 11.44 -13.94 -2.09
C LEU A 548 12.87 -13.40 -2.12
N GLY A 549 13.32 -12.81 -1.00
CA GLY A 549 14.68 -12.31 -0.86
C GLY A 549 15.68 -13.41 -0.55
N SER A 550 16.92 -13.17 -0.93
CA SER A 550 18.07 -14.06 -0.70
C SER A 550 19.19 -13.38 0.10
N GLY A 551 18.92 -12.19 0.63
CA GLY A 551 19.85 -11.38 1.41
C GLY A 551 20.37 -10.16 0.63
N LEU A 552 20.79 -9.15 1.42
CA LEU A 552 21.37 -7.91 0.89
C LEU A 552 22.70 -8.18 0.19
N ASP A 553 22.82 -7.74 -1.06
CA ASP A 553 24.08 -7.79 -1.79
C ASP A 553 24.99 -6.63 -1.35
N MET A 554 26.21 -6.94 -0.95
CA MET A 554 27.20 -6.00 -0.40
C MET A 554 28.25 -5.56 -1.42
N GLU A 555 28.08 -5.88 -2.71
CA GLU A 555 29.05 -5.50 -3.75
C GLU A 555 29.12 -3.98 -3.90
N PRO A 556 30.28 -3.35 -3.77
CA PRO A 556 30.41 -1.91 -3.93
C PRO A 556 30.07 -1.41 -5.34
N GLY A 557 30.31 -2.24 -6.37
CA GLY A 557 29.98 -1.96 -7.76
C GLY A 557 28.54 -2.30 -8.10
N PHE A 558 28.01 -1.68 -9.18
CA PHE A 558 26.69 -2.02 -9.68
C PHE A 558 26.62 -3.45 -10.21
N ARG A 559 25.72 -4.23 -9.67
CA ARG A 559 25.27 -5.52 -10.20
C ARG A 559 23.89 -5.84 -9.65
N ASN A 560 23.18 -6.77 -10.26
CA ASN A 560 21.98 -7.38 -9.69
C ASN A 560 22.04 -8.91 -9.80
N VAL A 561 21.96 -9.57 -8.66
CA VAL A 561 21.91 -11.05 -8.58
C VAL A 561 20.51 -11.57 -8.31
N HIS A 562 19.54 -10.67 -8.04
CA HIS A 562 18.18 -11.00 -7.64
C HIS A 562 17.22 -11.09 -8.83
N ALA A 563 16.10 -11.78 -8.61
CA ALA A 563 14.98 -11.84 -9.53
C ALA A 563 13.67 -11.81 -8.74
N PHE A 564 12.82 -10.81 -9.00
CA PHE A 564 11.57 -10.62 -8.26
C PHE A 564 10.55 -9.80 -9.05
N PRO A 565 9.23 -9.96 -8.76
CA PRO A 565 8.18 -9.15 -9.36
C PRO A 565 8.12 -7.76 -8.75
N LEU A 566 7.62 -6.80 -9.54
CA LEU A 566 7.22 -5.48 -9.08
C LEU A 566 5.70 -5.35 -9.19
N LYS A 567 5.06 -4.75 -8.19
CA LYS A 567 3.62 -4.59 -8.11
C LYS A 567 3.25 -3.14 -7.85
N GLN A 568 2.56 -2.52 -8.80
CA GLN A 568 2.10 -1.14 -8.68
C GLN A 568 0.68 -1.05 -8.13
N THR A 569 -0.16 -2.04 -8.39
CA THR A 569 -1.59 -2.05 -8.09
C THR A 569 -1.95 -3.25 -7.22
N LYS A 570 -3.09 -3.22 -6.52
CA LYS A 570 -3.52 -4.33 -5.65
C LYS A 570 -3.84 -5.61 -6.43
N THR A 571 -4.09 -5.53 -7.73
CA THR A 571 -4.65 -6.64 -8.52
C THR A 571 -3.74 -7.18 -9.61
N ASP A 572 -2.73 -6.42 -10.07
CA ASP A 572 -1.96 -6.78 -11.26
C ASP A 572 -0.45 -6.85 -11.04
N LEU A 573 0.18 -7.83 -11.70
CA LEU A 573 1.62 -7.99 -11.80
C LEU A 573 2.03 -7.81 -13.26
N HIS A 574 2.64 -6.66 -13.57
CA HIS A 574 3.04 -6.31 -14.93
C HIS A 574 4.55 -6.31 -15.14
N ASP A 575 5.32 -6.16 -14.07
CA ASP A 575 6.74 -5.89 -14.12
C ASP A 575 7.53 -6.97 -13.36
N TYR A 576 8.71 -7.33 -13.90
CA TYR A 576 9.58 -8.35 -13.32
C TYR A 576 11.05 -7.98 -13.54
N ILE A 577 11.85 -8.00 -12.50
CA ILE A 577 13.30 -7.84 -12.56
C ILE A 577 13.96 -9.22 -12.59
N SER A 578 15.00 -9.39 -13.41
CA SER A 578 15.82 -10.60 -13.48
C SER A 578 17.26 -10.25 -13.83
N GLY A 579 18.14 -10.22 -12.82
CA GLY A 579 19.47 -9.66 -13.01
C GLY A 579 19.37 -8.20 -13.49
N ASN A 580 20.26 -7.79 -14.38
CA ASN A 580 20.31 -6.42 -14.89
C ASN A 580 19.27 -6.13 -16.00
N VAL A 581 18.10 -6.80 -15.99
CA VAL A 581 17.02 -6.50 -16.92
C VAL A 581 15.67 -6.41 -16.22
N MET A 582 14.78 -5.59 -16.77
CA MET A 582 13.39 -5.46 -16.37
C MET A 582 12.49 -5.83 -17.53
N LEU A 583 11.60 -6.77 -17.31
CA LEU A 583 10.49 -7.06 -18.22
C LEU A 583 9.26 -6.27 -17.74
N SER A 584 8.74 -5.41 -18.60
CA SER A 584 7.59 -4.60 -18.28
C SER A 584 6.60 -4.58 -19.44
N GLN A 585 5.36 -5.00 -19.19
CA GLN A 585 4.28 -5.07 -20.19
C GLN A 585 4.73 -5.76 -21.50
N GLY A 586 5.58 -6.80 -21.39
CA GLY A 586 6.11 -7.55 -22.54
C GLY A 586 7.33 -6.93 -23.23
N ARG A 587 7.77 -5.73 -22.86
CA ARG A 587 9.01 -5.09 -23.32
C ARG A 587 10.16 -5.37 -22.36
N LEU A 588 11.35 -5.50 -22.90
CA LEU A 588 12.57 -5.68 -22.12
C LEU A 588 13.35 -4.37 -22.04
N TYR A 589 13.86 -4.07 -20.87
CA TYR A 589 14.75 -2.96 -20.59
C TYR A 589 16.02 -3.49 -19.93
N SER A 590 17.18 -2.94 -20.27
CA SER A 590 18.40 -3.09 -19.48
C SER A 590 18.38 -2.13 -18.31
N ILE A 591 18.90 -2.56 -17.17
CA ILE A 591 19.03 -1.72 -15.96
C ILE A 591 20.51 -1.39 -15.80
N ALA A 592 20.82 -0.10 -15.68
CA ALA A 592 22.14 0.41 -15.39
C ALA A 592 22.23 0.94 -13.94
N ASP A 593 23.43 1.36 -13.56
CA ASP A 593 23.68 1.99 -12.28
C ASP A 593 22.86 3.28 -12.10
N GLY A 594 22.42 3.55 -10.87
CA GLY A 594 21.44 4.60 -10.60
C GLY A 594 20.00 4.21 -10.97
N MET A 595 19.78 2.93 -11.31
CA MET A 595 18.47 2.37 -11.72
C MET A 595 17.93 2.93 -13.04
N GLU A 596 18.80 3.53 -13.86
CA GLU A 596 18.41 3.97 -15.21
C GLU A 596 18.06 2.77 -16.10
N ILE A 597 17.05 2.94 -16.95
CA ILE A 597 16.59 1.87 -17.85
C ILE A 597 16.61 2.32 -19.31
N ASP A 598 17.08 1.43 -20.19
CA ASP A 598 17.06 1.60 -21.64
C ASP A 598 16.34 0.43 -22.32
N PRO A 599 15.58 0.66 -23.40
CA PRO A 599 15.01 -0.43 -24.19
C PRO A 599 16.09 -1.43 -24.65
N SER A 600 15.79 -2.73 -24.59
CA SER A 600 16.73 -3.79 -24.92
C SER A 600 16.12 -4.79 -25.90
N ASP A 601 16.86 -5.11 -26.96
CA ASP A 601 16.49 -6.10 -27.98
C ASP A 601 17.05 -7.50 -27.69
N ASN A 602 17.62 -7.74 -26.50
CA ASN A 602 18.19 -9.03 -26.12
C ASN A 602 17.11 -10.09 -25.98
N GLN A 603 16.94 -10.91 -27.04
CA GLN A 603 15.88 -11.93 -27.11
C GLN A 603 16.08 -13.06 -26.10
N ASP A 604 17.31 -13.45 -25.76
CA ASP A 604 17.58 -14.52 -24.79
C ASP A 604 17.23 -14.05 -23.37
N ALA A 605 17.65 -12.83 -23.00
CA ALA A 605 17.27 -12.23 -21.72
C ALA A 605 15.75 -12.05 -21.62
N ARG A 606 15.08 -11.61 -22.70
CA ARG A 606 13.62 -11.49 -22.76
C ARG A 606 12.93 -12.83 -22.55
N LYS A 607 13.39 -13.87 -23.25
CA LYS A 607 12.84 -15.23 -23.12
C LYS A 607 13.00 -15.76 -21.69
N LYS A 608 14.19 -15.58 -21.09
CA LYS A 608 14.49 -15.98 -19.70
C LYS A 608 13.58 -15.25 -18.70
N ALA A 609 13.54 -13.92 -18.75
CA ALA A 609 12.73 -13.12 -17.84
C ALA A 609 11.22 -13.42 -17.99
N SER A 610 10.75 -13.61 -19.24
CA SER A 610 9.35 -13.98 -19.50
C SER A 610 8.99 -15.36 -18.93
N ALA A 611 9.88 -16.34 -19.03
CA ALA A 611 9.68 -17.67 -18.49
C ALA A 611 9.63 -17.63 -16.94
N GLN A 612 10.57 -16.93 -16.31
CA GLN A 612 10.61 -16.74 -14.86
C GLN A 612 9.36 -16.03 -14.35
N PHE A 613 8.95 -14.95 -15.01
CA PHE A 613 7.76 -14.18 -14.61
C PHE A 613 6.48 -15.01 -14.77
N SER A 614 6.37 -15.79 -15.85
CA SER A 614 5.21 -16.68 -16.05
C SER A 614 5.15 -17.78 -14.99
N ALA A 615 6.28 -18.37 -14.63
CA ALA A 615 6.38 -19.34 -13.55
C ALA A 615 5.99 -18.71 -12.20
N PHE A 616 6.51 -17.52 -11.88
CA PHE A 616 6.14 -16.79 -10.67
C PHE A 616 4.63 -16.54 -10.60
N LYS A 617 4.02 -16.01 -11.67
CA LYS A 617 2.57 -15.75 -11.70
C LYS A 617 1.75 -17.02 -11.48
N ALA A 618 2.15 -18.13 -12.08
CA ALA A 618 1.45 -19.41 -11.90
C ALA A 618 1.51 -19.92 -10.44
N ILE A 619 2.68 -19.83 -9.80
CA ILE A 619 2.91 -20.21 -8.40
C ILE A 619 2.13 -19.28 -7.47
N ASN A 620 2.19 -17.95 -7.72
CA ASN A 620 1.49 -16.95 -6.92
C ASN A 620 -0.04 -17.14 -6.95
N ALA A 621 -0.61 -17.43 -8.12
CA ALA A 621 -2.02 -17.77 -8.25
C ALA A 621 -2.40 -19.11 -7.58
N ALA A 622 -1.50 -20.09 -7.56
CA ALA A 622 -1.70 -21.34 -6.81
C ALA A 622 -1.71 -21.11 -5.30
N LEU A 623 -0.81 -20.26 -4.79
CA LEU A 623 -0.78 -19.85 -3.39
C LEU A 623 -2.10 -19.21 -2.95
N GLU A 624 -2.64 -18.28 -3.75
CA GLU A 624 -3.89 -17.60 -3.41
C GLU A 624 -5.07 -18.56 -3.30
N ARG A 625 -5.14 -19.57 -4.19
CA ARG A 625 -6.16 -20.61 -4.13
C ARG A 625 -6.00 -21.54 -2.93
N SER A 626 -4.77 -21.97 -2.63
CA SER A 626 -4.48 -22.91 -1.54
C SER A 626 -4.49 -22.24 -0.17
N LYS A 627 -4.15 -20.94 -0.11
CA LYS A 627 -3.89 -20.19 1.13
C LYS A 627 -2.84 -20.85 2.03
N LYS A 628 -1.87 -21.58 1.43
CA LYS A 628 -0.81 -22.31 2.12
C LYS A 628 0.53 -21.72 1.77
N LEU A 629 1.11 -20.96 2.68
CA LEU A 629 2.39 -20.28 2.48
C LEU A 629 3.56 -21.08 3.06
N VAL A 630 3.41 -21.56 4.28
CA VAL A 630 4.41 -22.40 4.97
C VAL A 630 3.76 -23.55 5.69
N PRO A 631 4.42 -24.72 5.82
CA PRO A 631 3.93 -25.82 6.63
C PRO A 631 3.91 -25.46 8.12
N ALA A 632 3.06 -26.11 8.90
CA ALA A 632 2.95 -25.87 10.34
C ALA A 632 4.28 -26.06 11.08
N SER A 633 5.12 -27.00 10.64
CA SER A 633 6.45 -27.24 11.22
C SER A 633 7.41 -26.04 11.13
N VAL A 634 7.21 -25.16 10.17
CA VAL A 634 8.00 -23.90 10.08
C VAL A 634 7.51 -22.87 11.11
N LEU A 635 6.23 -22.92 11.48
CA LEU A 635 5.60 -22.02 12.45
C LEU A 635 5.77 -22.51 13.90
N GLU A 636 5.95 -23.81 14.10
CA GLU A 636 6.18 -24.46 15.41
C GLU A 636 7.64 -24.27 15.84
N GLN A 637 8.13 -23.05 15.87
CA GLN A 637 9.44 -22.77 16.45
C GLN A 637 9.37 -22.94 17.98
N PRO A 638 10.37 -23.57 18.62
CA PRO A 638 10.41 -23.63 20.06
C PRO A 638 10.45 -22.20 20.60
N SER A 639 9.34 -21.75 21.18
CA SER A 639 9.33 -20.51 21.94
C SER A 639 10.41 -20.61 23.00
N LEU A 640 11.39 -19.73 22.99
CA LEU A 640 12.20 -19.49 24.16
C LEU A 640 11.21 -19.04 25.23
N GLY A 641 11.07 -19.82 26.29
CA GLY A 641 10.03 -19.62 27.29
C GLY A 641 9.98 -18.17 27.76
N TYR A 642 8.92 -17.51 27.43
CA TYR A 642 8.60 -16.19 28.00
C TYR A 642 8.43 -16.38 29.51
N ASP A 643 9.28 -15.77 30.32
CA ASP A 643 9.11 -15.73 31.76
C ASP A 643 7.79 -15.01 32.10
N GLY A 644 6.96 -15.62 32.92
CA GLY A 644 5.67 -15.06 33.35
C GLY A 644 5.77 -13.65 33.99
N ASN A 645 6.94 -13.25 34.48
CA ASN A 645 7.21 -11.90 35.00
C ASN A 645 7.43 -10.90 33.88
N GLN A 646 8.07 -11.25 32.77
CA GLN A 646 8.20 -10.38 31.61
C GLN A 646 6.83 -10.12 30.96
N ARG A 647 5.94 -11.12 30.91
CA ARG A 647 4.55 -10.94 30.45
C ARG A 647 3.75 -9.98 31.32
N LYS A 648 3.92 -10.03 32.65
CA LYS A 648 3.26 -9.08 33.58
C LYS A 648 3.76 -7.65 33.40
N LEU A 649 5.06 -7.46 33.19
CA LEU A 649 5.65 -6.15 32.94
C LEU A 649 5.20 -5.58 31.57
N GLN A 650 5.08 -6.42 30.55
CA GLN A 650 4.56 -6.05 29.24
C GLN A 650 3.08 -5.62 29.30
N THR A 651 2.26 -6.38 30.04
CA THR A 651 0.83 -6.05 30.24
C THR A 651 0.69 -4.73 31.00
N ALA A 652 1.53 -4.46 31.98
CA ALA A 652 1.51 -3.22 32.76
C ALA A 652 1.96 -2.00 31.92
N ALA A 653 2.92 -2.17 31.03
CA ALA A 653 3.38 -1.08 30.16
C ALA A 653 2.41 -0.77 29.02
N LEU A 654 1.80 -1.79 28.39
CA LEU A 654 0.68 -1.61 27.47
C LEU A 654 -0.49 -0.86 28.14
N ALA A 655 -0.66 -1.08 29.43
CA ALA A 655 -1.69 -0.45 30.24
C ALA A 655 -1.48 1.06 30.44
N ALA A 656 -0.29 1.59 30.33
CA ALA A 656 -0.02 3.00 30.63
C ALA A 656 -0.52 4.00 29.57
N ASP A 657 -0.78 3.56 28.34
CA ASP A 657 -0.94 4.49 27.19
C ASP A 657 -2.31 4.49 26.49
N LEU A 658 -3.27 3.67 26.91
CA LEU A 658 -4.56 3.52 26.24
C LEU A 658 -5.74 4.05 27.05
N GLY A 659 -5.99 5.37 27.07
CA GLY A 659 -7.21 5.97 27.58
C GLY A 659 -7.61 5.60 29.01
N ASN A 660 -8.74 6.10 29.46
CA ASN A 660 -9.20 5.95 30.85
C ASN A 660 -10.01 4.67 31.15
N LEU A 661 -10.26 3.83 30.14
CA LEU A 661 -10.98 2.56 30.30
C LEU A 661 -9.98 1.40 30.48
N TRP A 662 -10.12 0.65 31.55
CA TRP A 662 -9.18 -0.39 31.97
C TRP A 662 -9.87 -1.72 32.23
N VAL A 663 -9.19 -2.82 31.85
CA VAL A 663 -9.53 -4.16 32.32
C VAL A 663 -8.53 -4.59 33.41
N SER A 664 -9.02 -5.12 34.47
CA SER A 664 -8.22 -5.67 35.58
C SER A 664 -8.84 -6.93 36.13
N LYS A 665 -8.04 -7.67 36.92
CA LYS A 665 -8.49 -8.87 37.65
C LYS A 665 -9.09 -9.96 36.78
N ALA A 666 -8.71 -10.01 35.48
CA ALA A 666 -9.23 -11.05 34.62
C ALA A 666 -8.70 -12.42 35.02
N LYS A 667 -9.59 -13.38 35.18
CA LYS A 667 -9.32 -14.79 35.54
C LYS A 667 -10.03 -15.68 34.54
N ALA A 668 -9.29 -16.67 34.04
CA ALA A 668 -9.79 -17.68 33.12
C ALA A 668 -10.04 -18.99 33.87
N GLU A 669 -11.19 -19.60 33.66
CA GLU A 669 -11.58 -20.91 34.17
C GLU A 669 -12.25 -21.71 33.04
N VAL A 670 -11.88 -22.96 32.89
CA VAL A 670 -12.55 -23.86 31.95
C VAL A 670 -13.45 -24.82 32.74
N VAL A 671 -14.74 -24.76 32.42
CA VAL A 671 -15.74 -25.64 33.02
C VAL A 671 -16.39 -26.45 31.89
N GLU A 672 -16.16 -27.73 31.87
CA GLU A 672 -16.55 -28.63 30.76
C GLU A 672 -15.94 -28.13 29.44
N ASP A 673 -16.78 -27.74 28.47
CA ASP A 673 -16.37 -27.21 27.17
C ASP A 673 -16.57 -25.69 27.05
N GLU A 674 -16.70 -24.98 28.18
CA GLU A 674 -16.93 -23.55 28.22
C GLU A 674 -15.76 -22.84 28.93
N LEU A 675 -15.11 -21.89 28.25
CA LEU A 675 -14.21 -20.93 28.86
C LEU A 675 -15.03 -19.81 29.51
N ARG A 676 -14.80 -19.56 30.78
CA ARG A 676 -15.38 -18.46 31.55
C ARG A 676 -14.30 -17.51 31.97
N ILE A 677 -14.51 -16.22 31.69
CA ILE A 677 -13.59 -15.16 32.08
C ILE A 677 -14.37 -14.17 32.95
N SER A 678 -13.94 -14.03 34.18
CA SER A 678 -14.38 -12.92 35.03
C SER A 678 -13.35 -11.80 34.98
N ALA A 679 -13.76 -10.56 34.71
CA ALA A 679 -12.89 -9.40 34.61
C ALA A 679 -13.57 -8.14 35.13
N GLN A 680 -12.79 -7.22 35.69
CA GLN A 680 -13.30 -5.90 36.13
C GLN A 680 -12.92 -4.85 35.06
N PHE A 681 -13.93 -4.14 34.56
CA PHE A 681 -13.79 -2.99 33.68
C PHE A 681 -13.97 -1.71 34.51
N ALA A 682 -13.07 -0.77 34.39
CA ALA A 682 -13.08 0.48 35.17
C ALA A 682 -12.82 1.69 34.25
N ASN A 683 -13.53 2.76 34.50
CA ASN A 683 -13.23 4.09 33.95
C ASN A 683 -12.45 4.88 35.03
N ARG A 684 -11.22 5.22 34.75
CA ARG A 684 -10.32 6.00 35.64
C ARG A 684 -10.30 7.48 35.29
N GLY A 685 -11.13 7.92 34.35
CA GLY A 685 -11.21 9.30 33.92
C GLY A 685 -12.20 10.12 34.74
N ASP A 686 -12.05 11.45 34.72
CA ASP A 686 -12.90 12.41 35.41
C ASP A 686 -14.25 12.65 34.72
N ALA A 687 -14.45 12.08 33.51
CA ALA A 687 -15.71 12.12 32.77
C ALA A 687 -16.27 10.71 32.55
N GLY A 688 -17.54 10.64 32.18
CA GLY A 688 -18.19 9.38 31.80
C GLY A 688 -17.50 8.76 30.54
N SER A 689 -17.42 7.42 30.49
CA SER A 689 -16.81 6.72 29.40
C SER A 689 -17.62 6.81 28.10
N PRO A 690 -17.00 6.68 26.92
CA PRO A 690 -17.75 6.29 25.74
C PRO A 690 -18.41 4.92 25.93
N ALA A 691 -19.36 4.57 25.06
CA ALA A 691 -19.89 3.21 25.04
C ALA A 691 -18.79 2.24 24.58
N PHE A 692 -18.66 1.11 25.26
CA PHE A 692 -17.74 0.05 24.93
C PHE A 692 -18.39 -1.33 25.01
N VAL A 693 -17.79 -2.31 24.37
CA VAL A 693 -18.18 -3.72 24.45
C VAL A 693 -17.00 -4.52 24.97
N PRO A 694 -17.15 -5.28 26.05
CA PRO A 694 -16.17 -6.26 26.48
C PRO A 694 -15.94 -7.30 25.37
N LEU A 695 -14.69 -7.50 24.96
CA LEU A 695 -14.32 -8.47 23.95
C LEU A 695 -13.34 -9.49 24.55
N LEU A 696 -13.68 -10.76 24.43
CA LEU A 696 -12.81 -11.88 24.75
C LEU A 696 -12.24 -12.45 23.45
N VAL A 697 -10.92 -12.55 23.38
CA VAL A 697 -10.21 -13.21 22.27
C VAL A 697 -9.40 -14.37 22.84
N VAL A 698 -9.48 -15.54 22.22
CA VAL A 698 -8.71 -16.73 22.59
C VAL A 698 -7.69 -17.03 21.53
N THR A 699 -6.46 -17.28 21.94
CA THR A 699 -5.34 -17.61 21.06
C THR A 699 -4.64 -18.90 21.50
N ASP A 700 -4.00 -19.58 20.55
CA ASP A 700 -3.05 -20.65 20.85
C ASP A 700 -1.71 -20.09 21.33
N ALA A 701 -0.77 -20.98 21.66
CA ALA A 701 0.58 -20.60 22.10
C ALA A 701 1.37 -19.78 21.07
N ASN A 702 0.97 -19.82 19.80
CA ASN A 702 1.59 -19.10 18.69
C ASN A 702 0.88 -17.75 18.39
N GLY A 703 -0.07 -17.35 19.23
CA GLY A 703 -0.84 -16.11 19.05
C GLY A 703 -1.94 -16.21 17.98
N ARG A 704 -2.20 -17.39 17.40
CA ARG A 704 -3.28 -17.59 16.43
C ARG A 704 -4.63 -17.50 17.14
N GLU A 705 -5.51 -16.65 16.64
CA GLU A 705 -6.87 -16.50 17.14
C GLU A 705 -7.70 -17.77 16.85
N LEU A 706 -8.28 -18.31 17.91
CA LEU A 706 -9.12 -19.52 17.88
C LEU A 706 -10.60 -19.17 18.00
N GLY A 707 -10.93 -18.00 18.55
CA GLY A 707 -12.30 -17.51 18.66
C GLY A 707 -12.40 -16.20 19.44
N GLU A 708 -13.55 -15.55 19.27
CA GLU A 708 -13.90 -14.30 19.97
C GLU A 708 -15.32 -14.35 20.51
N SER A 709 -15.58 -13.64 21.61
CA SER A 709 -16.89 -13.50 22.23
C SER A 709 -17.07 -12.08 22.75
N TYR A 710 -18.26 -11.50 22.52
CA TYR A 710 -18.60 -10.14 22.90
C TYR A 710 -19.55 -10.12 24.10
N GLY A 711 -19.27 -9.25 25.08
CA GLY A 711 -20.16 -8.92 26.15
C GLY A 711 -21.24 -7.90 25.76
N LYS A 712 -21.99 -7.41 26.73
CA LYS A 712 -23.00 -6.37 26.51
C LYS A 712 -22.36 -4.99 26.42
N ALA A 713 -22.89 -4.14 25.53
CA ALA A 713 -22.48 -2.74 25.43
C ALA A 713 -22.72 -2.04 26.77
N THR A 714 -21.73 -1.32 27.27
CA THR A 714 -21.68 -0.73 28.61
C THR A 714 -21.13 0.70 28.53
N LYS A 715 -21.56 1.54 29.45
CA LYS A 715 -20.99 2.87 29.77
C LYS A 715 -20.72 2.94 31.26
N LEU A 716 -19.61 3.57 31.63
CA LEU A 716 -19.24 3.79 33.02
C LEU A 716 -19.23 5.27 33.35
N ALA A 717 -19.73 5.64 34.52
CA ALA A 717 -19.54 6.99 35.07
C ALA A 717 -18.04 7.24 35.37
N SER A 718 -17.69 8.49 35.65
CA SER A 718 -16.35 8.86 36.13
C SER A 718 -15.96 8.00 37.35
N ASN A 719 -14.75 7.48 37.36
CA ASN A 719 -14.19 6.65 38.43
C ASN A 719 -15.03 5.42 38.81
N ALA A 720 -15.89 4.93 37.93
CA ALA A 720 -16.74 3.76 38.17
C ALA A 720 -16.15 2.48 37.55
N GLY A 721 -16.55 1.32 38.10
CA GLY A 721 -16.19 0.01 37.58
C GLY A 721 -17.36 -0.96 37.53
N VAL A 722 -17.24 -2.00 36.73
CA VAL A 722 -18.21 -3.10 36.61
C VAL A 722 -17.47 -4.43 36.45
N ASP A 723 -17.97 -5.45 37.14
CA ASP A 723 -17.49 -6.82 36.92
C ASP A 723 -18.30 -7.45 35.79
N VAL A 724 -17.60 -8.10 34.87
CA VAL A 724 -18.16 -8.70 33.64
C VAL A 724 -17.73 -10.15 33.58
N ASP A 725 -18.68 -11.04 33.32
CA ASP A 725 -18.43 -12.44 33.01
C ASP A 725 -18.61 -12.65 31.51
N LEU A 726 -17.53 -13.08 30.84
CA LEU A 726 -17.52 -13.47 29.44
C LEU A 726 -17.47 -14.98 29.34
N ARG A 727 -18.17 -15.56 28.35
CA ARG A 727 -18.26 -16.99 28.15
C ARG A 727 -18.06 -17.34 26.70
N MET A 728 -17.32 -18.41 26.47
CA MET A 728 -17.08 -18.92 25.13
C MET A 728 -17.06 -20.47 25.13
N LYS A 729 -17.90 -21.08 24.29
CA LYS A 729 -17.82 -22.53 24.06
C LYS A 729 -16.63 -22.81 23.13
N LEU A 730 -15.72 -23.64 23.59
CA LEU A 730 -14.49 -23.97 22.87
C LEU A 730 -14.36 -25.49 22.70
N LYS A 731 -14.25 -25.90 21.44
CA LYS A 731 -13.82 -27.28 21.09
C LYS A 731 -12.32 -27.26 20.79
N LEU A 732 -11.51 -27.26 21.83
CA LEU A 732 -10.05 -27.24 21.70
C LEU A 732 -9.47 -28.59 22.13
N PRO A 733 -8.36 -29.04 21.50
CA PRO A 733 -7.56 -30.14 22.02
C PRO A 733 -7.00 -29.84 23.41
N ALA A 734 -6.57 -30.86 24.14
CA ALA A 734 -5.87 -30.67 25.41
C ALA A 734 -4.58 -29.87 25.18
N GLY A 735 -4.37 -28.79 25.95
CA GLY A 735 -3.21 -27.90 25.77
C GLY A 735 -3.33 -26.61 26.53
N THR A 736 -2.28 -25.78 26.46
CA THR A 736 -2.28 -24.43 27.05
C THR A 736 -2.65 -23.40 26.00
N TYR A 737 -3.58 -22.54 26.37
CA TYR A 737 -4.14 -21.47 25.55
C TYR A 737 -4.10 -20.14 26.30
N PHE A 738 -4.33 -19.04 25.60
CA PHE A 738 -4.30 -17.70 26.16
C PHE A 738 -5.60 -16.96 25.84
N ALA A 739 -6.13 -16.28 26.85
CA ALA A 739 -7.26 -15.39 26.72
C ALA A 739 -6.79 -13.94 26.80
N SER A 740 -7.41 -13.06 26.01
CA SER A 740 -7.26 -11.62 26.10
C SER A 740 -8.61 -10.95 26.26
N VAL A 741 -8.72 -10.06 27.25
CA VAL A 741 -9.95 -9.32 27.53
C VAL A 741 -9.70 -7.86 27.15
N ILE A 742 -10.51 -7.33 26.24
CA ILE A 742 -10.28 -6.07 25.58
C ILE A 742 -11.51 -5.15 25.76
N VAL A 743 -11.28 -3.85 25.94
CA VAL A 743 -12.31 -2.83 25.84
C VAL A 743 -12.46 -2.45 24.38
N SER A 744 -13.55 -2.83 23.73
CA SER A 744 -13.74 -2.59 22.30
C SER A 744 -14.82 -1.56 21.98
N HIS A 745 -14.68 -0.87 20.86
CA HIS A 745 -15.71 0.04 20.35
C HIS A 745 -16.92 -0.75 19.84
N PRO A 746 -18.17 -0.35 20.18
CA PRO A 746 -19.37 -1.12 19.84
C PRO A 746 -19.56 -1.40 18.35
N ASP A 747 -19.26 -0.40 17.51
CA ASP A 747 -19.55 -0.47 16.07
C ASP A 747 -18.38 -1.02 15.25
N THR A 748 -17.15 -0.90 15.75
CA THR A 748 -15.94 -1.25 15.00
C THR A 748 -15.18 -2.44 15.58
N GLY A 749 -15.50 -2.88 16.80
CA GLY A 749 -14.77 -3.94 17.52
C GLY A 749 -13.34 -3.58 17.91
N LYS A 750 -12.92 -2.32 17.70
CA LYS A 750 -11.56 -1.88 17.98
C LYS A 750 -11.30 -1.66 19.46
N PRO A 751 -10.05 -1.90 19.92
CA PRO A 751 -9.65 -1.49 21.26
C PRO A 751 -9.77 0.03 21.43
N ILE A 752 -10.47 0.46 22.50
CA ILE A 752 -10.62 1.87 22.92
C ILE A 752 -10.20 2.09 24.36
N GLY A 753 -9.65 1.08 24.98
CA GLY A 753 -9.18 1.09 26.37
C GLY A 753 -8.12 0.00 26.58
N GLN A 754 -7.73 -0.13 27.82
CA GLN A 754 -6.67 -1.03 28.21
C GLN A 754 -7.21 -2.40 28.51
N GLY A 755 -6.81 -3.37 27.69
CA GLY A 755 -7.12 -4.77 27.87
C GLY A 755 -6.21 -5.47 28.87
N GLN A 756 -6.56 -6.68 29.24
CA GLN A 756 -5.69 -7.62 29.92
C GLN A 756 -5.45 -8.79 28.96
N TYR A 757 -4.17 -9.03 28.64
CA TYR A 757 -3.76 -9.92 27.57
C TYR A 757 -3.03 -11.15 28.11
N HIS A 758 -2.97 -12.22 27.30
CA HIS A 758 -2.22 -13.44 27.58
C HIS A 758 -2.52 -14.10 28.95
N ILE A 759 -3.78 -14.15 29.32
CA ILE A 759 -4.23 -14.86 30.52
C ILE A 759 -4.18 -16.36 30.21
N PRO A 760 -3.27 -17.14 30.81
CA PRO A 760 -3.14 -18.55 30.46
C PRO A 760 -4.29 -19.37 31.04
N PHE A 761 -4.73 -20.35 30.28
CA PHE A 761 -5.63 -21.40 30.74
C PHE A 761 -5.29 -22.73 30.07
N THR A 762 -5.65 -23.82 30.72
CA THR A 762 -5.40 -25.18 30.23
C THR A 762 -6.73 -25.89 29.99
N ARG A 763 -6.79 -26.65 28.91
CA ARG A 763 -7.89 -27.54 28.62
C ARG A 763 -7.44 -29.01 28.65
#